data_d80c22d83a2cfee6bcb2586d4fb1eb52
#
_entry.id   d80c22d83a2cfee6bcb2586d4fb1eb52
#
_cell.length_a   1.000
_cell.length_b   1.000
_cell.length_c   1.000
_cell.angle_alpha   90.00
_cell.angle_beta   90.00
_cell.angle_gamma   90.00
#
_symmetry.space_group_name_H-M   'P 1'
#
loop_
_entity.id
_entity.type
_entity.pdbx_description
1 polymer ?
#
loop_
_entity_poly.entity_id
_entity_poly.type
_entity_poly.pdbx_seq_one_letter_code
_entity_poly.pdbx_strand_id
1 'polypeptide(L)'
;MNEDRKKRGLANGKFFTAVAICALFLGSGNVMAAQTASNDSQGVQEQMQSISVTVTVVDTKGEPIIGANVIEKGTTNGGITDLDGVSKLNVKPGAILQVSFVGYTTQEVKATSVMKVVLKDDTELLDEVVVVGYGAQKKVNLTGAVANVDVQEAIASRPVTDIAKALQGITPGLSITTNVGGIGVDSNIKLRGATGSLSATEGTSPLILVDNVEVPSLSLVNPDDIASISVLKDAASASIYGTRAAWGVVLITTKTGKKNDKPRVTYSNNFSWSTPTVMPQVAKTYEGAQAMLLAANRSGASTVSSIGYNVDEIAVQKMKEWYNTYGGMSQSELGEMQLGRDFEERGGKYYFYRQFDPLDMFMKDWTPQQKHNLSVSGGSDKTTYNISLGYLNQQGILKVNTDEYDRYNFNANVNTQIRDWWSVRANVMFSRSTKSEPYQYTSGYTDVWYYLLRWPSFYPYADYQGIPFRSAMTEIAQANRESLTNNFTRVNLGTTINPIKGLAINFDYTFALLNDYQKRNGGEVGGWDMFNSSNPLTYNSSFYGATHNRVVERSRYTMSNTFKAYATYEKSFVQKHNLKVMVGMDAETREKLGHSSDRRTLVNFDKPEINLAIGDQYVDGTTYHNDFAAAGFFGRINYDYMGKYLLEVNARYDGSSKFPSGDQWALFPSVSAGWRLSEETFMKWAKPVLSDFKVRGSWGTIGNQDVAANSFLSVMSVNKSSGWVIDGKQVPYIGIPSVVSPSLTWERVTTIDLGFDARFFNNELGVSFDWYQRTTSDMHSPGETLPSTFGSTTMPKVNSGELQGRGFELSIDYNKRFACGLGLTARATLSKIREKITKYNNPNKNIYGNYEGKIIGEIWGYETDRLFQYEDCYQDADGKWFIDTNKVPSQALYETGAFKYGPGDVKYKDLDGNGEITYCLLYTSDA
;
A
#
# COMPACT_ATOMS: atom_id res chain seq x y z
N MET A 1 33.66 -4.39 -33.77
CA MET A 1 32.86 -3.71 -32.70
C MET A 1 31.74 -2.81 -33.23
N ASN A 2 31.55 -2.70 -34.51
CA ASN A 2 30.49 -1.83 -35.13
C ASN A 2 29.27 -2.56 -35.72
N GLU A 3 29.29 -3.87 -35.79
CA GLU A 3 28.15 -4.65 -36.33
C GLU A 3 27.11 -5.06 -35.29
N ASP A 4 27.49 -5.21 -34.04
CA ASP A 4 26.56 -5.58 -32.95
C ASP A 4 25.67 -4.43 -32.46
N ARG A 5 26.07 -3.18 -32.66
CA ARG A 5 25.21 -2.02 -32.33
C ARG A 5 24.03 -1.84 -33.30
N LYS A 6 24.16 -2.28 -34.54
CA LYS A 6 23.04 -2.19 -35.52
C LYS A 6 21.97 -3.25 -35.28
N LYS A 7 22.33 -4.40 -34.70
CA LYS A 7 21.35 -5.45 -34.39
C LYS A 7 20.48 -5.15 -33.16
N ARG A 8 21.02 -4.40 -32.18
CA ARG A 8 20.22 -4.00 -30.99
C ARG A 8 19.24 -2.86 -31.26
N GLY A 9 19.55 -1.95 -32.17
CA GLY A 9 18.63 -0.88 -32.57
C GLY A 9 17.41 -1.35 -33.38
N LEU A 10 17.55 -2.47 -34.10
CA LEU A 10 16.45 -3.05 -34.91
C LEU A 10 15.45 -3.87 -34.08
N ALA A 11 15.85 -4.40 -32.93
CA ALA A 11 14.94 -5.14 -32.04
C ALA A 11 13.91 -4.22 -31.36
N ASN A 12 14.30 -3.01 -30.98
CA ASN A 12 13.39 -2.05 -30.35
C ASN A 12 12.39 -1.44 -31.34
N GLY A 13 12.78 -1.24 -32.62
CA GLY A 13 11.87 -0.75 -33.65
C GLY A 13 10.81 -1.78 -34.08
N LYS A 14 11.14 -3.07 -34.05
CA LYS A 14 10.19 -4.14 -34.39
C LYS A 14 9.15 -4.42 -33.31
N PHE A 15 9.46 -4.12 -32.07
CA PHE A 15 8.52 -4.29 -30.95
C PHE A 15 7.40 -3.24 -30.99
N PHE A 16 7.73 -1.98 -31.28
CA PHE A 16 6.72 -0.93 -31.46
C PHE A 16 5.83 -1.18 -32.69
N THR A 17 6.39 -1.75 -33.75
CA THR A 17 5.63 -2.10 -34.96
C THR A 17 4.66 -3.28 -34.72
N ALA A 18 5.03 -4.22 -33.86
CA ALA A 18 4.15 -5.34 -33.51
C ALA A 18 2.95 -4.91 -32.66
N VAL A 19 3.13 -3.95 -31.75
CA VAL A 19 2.04 -3.39 -30.93
C VAL A 19 1.10 -2.54 -31.80
N ALA A 20 1.65 -1.79 -32.77
CA ALA A 20 0.84 -1.01 -33.72
C ALA A 20 0.07 -1.92 -34.71
N ILE A 21 0.63 -3.06 -35.10
CA ILE A 21 -0.05 -4.03 -35.98
C ILE A 21 -1.18 -4.76 -35.24
N CYS A 22 -1.04 -5.06 -33.95
CA CYS A 22 -2.16 -5.61 -33.18
C CYS A 22 -3.31 -4.61 -32.99
N ALA A 23 -3.03 -3.30 -32.92
CA ALA A 23 -4.06 -2.27 -32.88
C ALA A 23 -4.75 -2.07 -34.26
N LEU A 24 -4.06 -2.33 -35.35
CA LEU A 24 -4.61 -2.23 -36.71
C LEU A 24 -5.45 -3.45 -37.12
N PHE A 25 -5.20 -4.65 -36.58
CA PHE A 25 -6.02 -5.83 -36.83
C PHE A 25 -7.38 -5.84 -36.11
N LEU A 26 -7.57 -5.00 -35.12
CA LEU A 26 -8.86 -4.81 -34.47
C LEU A 26 -9.75 -3.76 -35.16
N GLY A 27 -9.24 -3.06 -36.17
CA GLY A 27 -9.94 -1.97 -36.85
C GLY A 27 -10.54 -2.33 -38.23
N SER A 28 -10.39 -3.55 -38.73
CA SER A 28 -10.93 -3.94 -40.05
C SER A 28 -12.16 -4.86 -39.98
N GLY A 29 -13.14 -4.48 -39.20
CA GLY A 29 -14.50 -5.01 -39.25
C GLY A 29 -15.34 -4.11 -40.18
N ASN A 30 -15.64 -4.59 -41.36
CA ASN A 30 -16.37 -3.92 -42.44
C ASN A 30 -17.54 -3.08 -41.96
N VAL A 31 -17.44 -1.75 -42.08
CA VAL A 31 -18.58 -0.86 -42.18
C VAL A 31 -19.03 -0.87 -43.62
N MET A 32 -19.97 -1.74 -43.95
CA MET A 32 -20.76 -1.60 -45.18
C MET A 32 -21.72 -0.44 -45.00
N ALA A 33 -21.43 0.64 -45.66
CA ALA A 33 -22.39 1.72 -45.85
C ALA A 33 -23.51 1.20 -46.77
N ALA A 34 -24.71 1.11 -46.26
CA ALA A 34 -25.92 0.93 -47.02
C ALA A 34 -26.27 2.26 -47.72
N GLN A 35 -26.03 2.33 -49.01
CA GLN A 35 -26.60 3.35 -49.87
C GLN A 35 -28.12 3.10 -50.00
N THR A 36 -28.90 4.12 -49.68
CA THR A 36 -30.31 4.21 -49.95
C THR A 36 -30.61 4.13 -51.42
N ALA A 37 -31.30 3.09 -51.86
CA ALA A 37 -32.09 3.09 -53.09
C ALA A 37 -33.57 3.16 -52.72
N SER A 38 -34.17 4.28 -53.04
CA SER A 38 -35.60 4.43 -53.06
C SER A 38 -36.21 3.57 -54.16
N ASN A 39 -37.12 2.68 -53.82
CA ASN A 39 -38.16 2.24 -54.74
C ASN A 39 -39.43 1.95 -53.96
N ASP A 40 -40.45 2.64 -54.41
CA ASP A 40 -41.87 2.42 -54.08
C ASP A 40 -42.25 0.96 -54.34
N SER A 41 -42.78 0.33 -53.29
CA SER A 41 -43.80 -0.73 -53.47
C SER A 41 -44.66 -0.75 -52.19
N GLN A 42 -45.90 -0.47 -52.39
CA GLN A 42 -46.97 -0.67 -51.44
C GLN A 42 -46.99 -2.12 -50.94
N GLY A 43 -46.55 -2.33 -49.70
CA GLY A 43 -46.67 -3.59 -49.00
C GLY A 43 -47.58 -3.41 -47.83
N VAL A 44 -48.66 -4.14 -47.80
CA VAL A 44 -49.70 -4.25 -46.76
C VAL A 44 -49.11 -4.22 -45.36
N GLN A 45 -49.43 -3.21 -44.57
CA GLN A 45 -49.22 -3.20 -43.11
C GLN A 45 -50.12 -4.27 -42.48
N GLU A 46 -49.60 -5.43 -42.18
CA GLU A 46 -50.18 -6.30 -41.16
C GLU A 46 -50.10 -5.54 -39.82
N GLN A 47 -51.23 -5.04 -39.35
CA GLN A 47 -51.40 -4.60 -37.97
C GLN A 47 -51.12 -5.79 -37.05
N MET A 48 -49.88 -5.91 -36.53
CA MET A 48 -49.64 -6.82 -35.44
C MET A 48 -50.45 -6.35 -34.23
N GLN A 49 -51.53 -7.06 -33.91
CA GLN A 49 -52.34 -6.85 -32.74
C GLN A 49 -51.46 -6.97 -31.49
N SER A 50 -51.17 -5.84 -30.86
CA SER A 50 -50.58 -5.84 -29.52
C SER A 50 -51.65 -6.22 -28.49
N ILE A 51 -51.27 -7.03 -27.51
CA ILE A 51 -52.14 -7.36 -26.39
C ILE A 51 -51.76 -6.47 -25.19
N SER A 52 -52.77 -5.94 -24.51
CA SER A 52 -52.56 -5.24 -23.25
C SER A 52 -52.43 -6.25 -22.15
N VAL A 53 -51.31 -6.19 -21.45
CA VAL A 53 -50.94 -7.09 -20.34
C VAL A 53 -50.90 -6.30 -19.04
N THR A 54 -51.61 -6.80 -18.04
CA THR A 54 -51.54 -6.31 -16.67
C THR A 54 -50.74 -7.30 -15.83
N VAL A 55 -49.61 -6.84 -15.31
CA VAL A 55 -48.68 -7.67 -14.50
C VAL A 55 -48.75 -7.16 -13.07
N THR A 56 -49.13 -8.03 -12.13
CA THR A 56 -49.04 -7.77 -10.70
C THR A 56 -47.78 -8.50 -10.16
N VAL A 57 -46.84 -7.75 -9.60
CA VAL A 57 -45.60 -8.28 -9.06
C VAL A 57 -45.68 -8.26 -7.54
N VAL A 58 -45.50 -9.43 -6.92
CA VAL A 58 -45.54 -9.60 -5.46
C VAL A 58 -44.29 -10.39 -4.99
N ASP A 59 -44.01 -10.30 -3.71
CA ASP A 59 -43.01 -11.15 -3.05
C ASP A 59 -43.54 -12.54 -2.68
N THR A 60 -42.76 -13.36 -2.05
CA THR A 60 -43.13 -14.72 -1.58
C THR A 60 -44.16 -14.72 -0.48
N LYS A 61 -44.40 -13.59 0.20
CA LYS A 61 -45.46 -13.41 1.22
C LYS A 61 -46.73 -12.86 0.64
N GLY A 62 -46.72 -12.50 -0.65
CA GLY A 62 -47.86 -11.91 -1.39
C GLY A 62 -47.98 -10.41 -1.29
N GLU A 63 -46.98 -9.72 -0.74
CA GLU A 63 -46.92 -8.27 -0.65
C GLU A 63 -46.55 -7.64 -2.01
N PRO A 64 -47.17 -6.50 -2.43
CA PRO A 64 -46.89 -5.89 -3.71
C PRO A 64 -45.48 -5.30 -3.76
N ILE A 65 -44.76 -5.54 -4.84
CA ILE A 65 -43.40 -4.98 -5.08
C ILE A 65 -43.57 -3.71 -5.93
N ILE A 66 -43.36 -2.56 -5.30
CA ILE A 66 -43.47 -1.23 -5.91
C ILE A 66 -42.16 -0.94 -6.67
N GLY A 67 -42.27 -0.42 -7.93
CA GLY A 67 -41.10 -0.04 -8.72
C GLY A 67 -40.35 -1.22 -9.36
N ALA A 68 -40.95 -2.43 -9.37
CA ALA A 68 -40.40 -3.56 -10.11
C ALA A 68 -40.41 -3.26 -11.61
N ASN A 69 -39.34 -3.58 -12.28
CA ASN A 69 -39.15 -3.35 -13.70
C ASN A 69 -39.73 -4.52 -14.49
N VAL A 70 -40.65 -4.24 -15.40
CA VAL A 70 -41.32 -5.21 -16.28
C VAL A 70 -41.02 -4.82 -17.73
N ILE A 71 -40.15 -5.62 -18.39
CA ILE A 71 -39.68 -5.32 -19.76
C ILE A 71 -40.00 -6.47 -20.69
N GLU A 72 -40.48 -6.17 -21.90
CA GLU A 72 -40.58 -7.16 -22.99
C GLU A 72 -39.15 -7.54 -23.45
N LYS A 73 -38.77 -8.80 -23.23
CA LYS A 73 -37.41 -9.29 -23.45
C LYS A 73 -36.91 -9.00 -24.88
N GLY A 74 -35.74 -8.35 -24.95
CA GLY A 74 -35.14 -7.99 -26.23
C GLY A 74 -35.65 -6.68 -26.85
N THR A 75 -36.46 -5.93 -26.14
CA THR A 75 -37.00 -4.61 -26.59
C THR A 75 -36.75 -3.55 -25.50
N THR A 76 -37.06 -2.30 -25.82
CA THR A 76 -37.10 -1.18 -24.85
C THR A 76 -38.52 -0.95 -24.32
N ASN A 77 -39.48 -1.81 -24.72
CA ASN A 77 -40.86 -1.69 -24.27
C ASN A 77 -41.01 -2.24 -22.85
N GLY A 78 -41.28 -1.40 -21.90
CA GLY A 78 -41.41 -1.78 -20.49
C GLY A 78 -42.01 -0.68 -19.63
N GLY A 79 -42.27 -1.03 -18.38
CA GLY A 79 -42.80 -0.14 -17.36
C GLY A 79 -42.39 -0.58 -15.98
N ILE A 80 -42.62 0.26 -14.98
CA ILE A 80 -42.40 -0.05 -13.57
C ILE A 80 -43.75 -0.28 -12.89
N THR A 81 -43.78 -1.11 -11.84
CA THR A 81 -44.97 -1.33 -11.04
C THR A 81 -45.31 -0.12 -10.17
N ASP A 82 -46.63 0.16 -10.03
CA ASP A 82 -47.16 1.18 -9.16
C ASP A 82 -47.21 0.77 -7.67
N LEU A 83 -47.93 1.56 -6.85
CA LEU A 83 -48.06 1.32 -5.39
C LEU A 83 -48.76 0.01 -5.05
N ASP A 84 -49.57 -0.54 -5.96
CA ASP A 84 -50.24 -1.83 -5.82
C ASP A 84 -49.46 -2.99 -6.45
N GLY A 85 -48.21 -2.72 -6.88
CA GLY A 85 -47.36 -3.69 -7.56
C GLY A 85 -47.80 -4.01 -8.97
N VAL A 86 -48.56 -3.13 -9.63
CA VAL A 86 -49.19 -3.36 -10.94
C VAL A 86 -48.48 -2.57 -12.04
N SER A 87 -48.13 -3.22 -13.14
CA SER A 87 -47.62 -2.59 -14.37
C SER A 87 -48.50 -2.97 -15.55
N LYS A 88 -48.85 -2.01 -16.41
CA LYS A 88 -49.62 -2.24 -17.63
C LYS A 88 -48.80 -1.89 -18.85
N LEU A 89 -48.66 -2.83 -19.78
CA LEU A 89 -47.88 -2.63 -21.02
C LEU A 89 -48.56 -3.33 -22.21
N ASN A 90 -48.35 -2.79 -23.38
CA ASN A 90 -48.80 -3.43 -24.63
C ASN A 90 -47.63 -4.18 -25.25
N VAL A 91 -47.75 -5.50 -25.44
CA VAL A 91 -46.70 -6.38 -25.94
C VAL A 91 -47.18 -7.25 -27.07
N LYS A 92 -46.30 -7.84 -27.80
CA LYS A 92 -46.63 -8.80 -28.87
C LYS A 92 -47.29 -10.06 -28.26
N PRO A 93 -48.27 -10.67 -28.93
CA PRO A 93 -48.81 -11.96 -28.48
C PRO A 93 -47.74 -13.00 -28.31
N GLY A 94 -47.65 -13.59 -27.08
CA GLY A 94 -46.65 -14.59 -26.76
C GLY A 94 -45.24 -14.05 -26.42
N ALA A 95 -45.07 -12.74 -26.25
CA ALA A 95 -43.83 -12.13 -25.78
C ALA A 95 -43.42 -12.68 -24.41
N ILE A 96 -42.11 -12.71 -24.14
CA ILE A 96 -41.55 -13.02 -22.82
C ILE A 96 -41.31 -11.71 -22.09
N LEU A 97 -41.90 -11.58 -20.89
CA LEU A 97 -41.64 -10.46 -19.98
C LEU A 97 -40.53 -10.83 -19.02
N GLN A 98 -39.59 -9.95 -18.89
CA GLN A 98 -38.52 -10.03 -17.86
C GLN A 98 -38.95 -9.10 -16.72
N VAL A 99 -39.19 -9.69 -15.55
CA VAL A 99 -39.61 -8.96 -14.35
C VAL A 99 -38.47 -8.99 -13.37
N SER A 100 -37.97 -7.83 -12.96
CA SER A 100 -36.83 -7.69 -12.06
C SER A 100 -37.05 -6.57 -11.05
N PHE A 101 -36.48 -6.79 -9.86
CA PHE A 101 -36.44 -5.76 -8.81
C PHE A 101 -35.18 -5.97 -7.97
N VAL A 102 -34.63 -4.90 -7.43
CA VAL A 102 -33.39 -4.97 -6.61
C VAL A 102 -33.64 -5.82 -5.36
N GLY A 103 -32.82 -6.86 -5.15
CA GLY A 103 -32.97 -7.80 -4.04
C GLY A 103 -33.90 -8.97 -4.32
N TYR A 104 -34.30 -9.19 -5.58
CA TYR A 104 -35.11 -10.32 -6.01
C TYR A 104 -34.55 -10.99 -7.25
N THR A 105 -34.73 -12.30 -7.34
CA THR A 105 -34.32 -13.09 -8.52
C THR A 105 -35.19 -12.68 -9.72
N THR A 106 -34.56 -12.26 -10.81
CA THR A 106 -35.25 -11.91 -12.07
C THR A 106 -36.03 -13.10 -12.63
N GLN A 107 -37.31 -12.91 -12.98
CA GLN A 107 -38.13 -13.93 -13.59
C GLN A 107 -38.46 -13.61 -15.03
N GLU A 108 -38.47 -14.63 -15.87
CA GLU A 108 -38.96 -14.56 -17.24
C GLU A 108 -40.26 -15.33 -17.38
N VAL A 109 -41.32 -14.63 -17.77
CA VAL A 109 -42.65 -15.17 -17.88
C VAL A 109 -43.27 -14.86 -19.23
N LYS A 110 -44.04 -15.79 -19.78
CA LYS A 110 -44.77 -15.58 -21.04
C LYS A 110 -45.97 -14.66 -20.82
N ALA A 111 -46.10 -13.60 -21.61
CA ALA A 111 -47.13 -12.61 -21.48
C ALA A 111 -48.53 -13.21 -21.67
N THR A 112 -49.44 -12.95 -20.72
CA THR A 112 -50.87 -13.21 -20.76
C THR A 112 -51.62 -11.94 -20.35
N SER A 113 -52.86 -11.76 -20.70
CA SER A 113 -53.60 -10.52 -20.51
C SER A 113 -53.64 -10.03 -19.07
N VAL A 114 -53.70 -10.91 -18.10
CA VAL A 114 -53.55 -10.65 -16.65
C VAL A 114 -52.71 -11.73 -16.05
N MET A 115 -51.69 -11.30 -15.31
CA MET A 115 -50.78 -12.26 -14.68
C MET A 115 -50.23 -11.75 -13.33
N LYS A 116 -49.98 -12.68 -12.44
CA LYS A 116 -49.32 -12.45 -11.16
C LYS A 116 -47.92 -13.08 -11.19
N VAL A 117 -46.89 -12.28 -10.95
CA VAL A 117 -45.49 -12.74 -10.87
C VAL A 117 -45.04 -12.66 -9.43
N VAL A 118 -44.59 -13.79 -8.88
CA VAL A 118 -44.03 -13.84 -7.53
C VAL A 118 -42.53 -13.82 -7.63
N LEU A 119 -41.88 -12.73 -7.29
CA LEU A 119 -40.42 -12.67 -7.22
C LEU A 119 -39.96 -13.30 -5.90
N LYS A 120 -38.94 -14.12 -6.01
CA LYS A 120 -38.25 -14.73 -4.87
C LYS A 120 -37.12 -13.83 -4.43
N ASP A 121 -36.93 -13.71 -3.12
CA ASP A 121 -35.78 -13.02 -2.57
C ASP A 121 -34.50 -13.55 -3.19
N ASP A 122 -33.62 -12.65 -3.58
CA ASP A 122 -32.31 -13.05 -4.11
C ASP A 122 -31.42 -13.51 -2.96
N THR A 123 -31.36 -14.83 -2.77
CA THR A 123 -30.54 -15.49 -1.76
C THR A 123 -29.08 -15.66 -2.22
N GLU A 124 -28.60 -14.78 -3.13
CA GLU A 124 -27.24 -14.88 -3.71
C GLU A 124 -26.10 -14.95 -2.72
N LEU A 125 -26.28 -14.62 -1.44
CA LEU A 125 -25.24 -14.77 -0.41
C LEU A 125 -24.76 -16.24 -0.22
N LEU A 126 -25.56 -17.24 -0.60
CA LEU A 126 -25.17 -18.65 -0.54
C LEU A 126 -24.43 -19.10 -1.82
N ASP A 127 -24.60 -18.40 -2.92
CA ASP A 127 -23.94 -18.68 -4.20
C ASP A 127 -22.79 -17.72 -4.52
N GLU A 128 -22.39 -16.86 -3.58
CA GLU A 128 -21.24 -15.99 -3.73
C GLU A 128 -19.99 -16.80 -4.07
N VAL A 129 -19.43 -16.54 -5.24
CA VAL A 129 -18.23 -17.19 -5.77
C VAL A 129 -17.02 -16.32 -5.49
N VAL A 130 -16.04 -16.90 -4.82
CA VAL A 130 -14.77 -16.21 -4.51
C VAL A 130 -13.67 -16.81 -5.38
N VAL A 131 -12.85 -15.95 -5.96
CA VAL A 131 -11.66 -16.38 -6.69
C VAL A 131 -10.57 -16.73 -5.69
N VAL A 132 -10.13 -17.99 -5.69
CA VAL A 132 -9.09 -18.52 -4.80
C VAL A 132 -8.25 -19.53 -5.56
N GLY A 133 -6.94 -19.32 -5.60
CA GLY A 133 -5.99 -20.34 -6.04
C GLY A 133 -6.23 -20.84 -7.46
N TYR A 134 -6.08 -20.02 -8.48
CA TYR A 134 -6.27 -20.35 -9.90
C TYR A 134 -7.67 -20.87 -10.29
N GLY A 135 -8.67 -20.62 -9.44
CA GLY A 135 -10.05 -21.04 -9.69
C GLY A 135 -11.06 -20.26 -8.90
N ALA A 136 -12.33 -20.53 -9.16
CA ALA A 136 -13.43 -19.97 -8.39
C ALA A 136 -14.03 -21.06 -7.51
N GLN A 137 -14.38 -20.71 -6.27
CA GLN A 137 -15.06 -21.59 -5.31
C GLN A 137 -16.24 -20.86 -4.69
N LYS A 138 -17.31 -21.61 -4.36
CA LYS A 138 -18.39 -21.03 -3.56
C LYS A 138 -17.86 -20.65 -2.18
N LYS A 139 -18.19 -19.46 -1.68
CA LYS A 139 -17.76 -18.95 -0.36
C LYS A 139 -18.06 -19.95 0.77
N VAL A 140 -19.20 -20.59 0.72
CA VAL A 140 -19.61 -21.61 1.71
C VAL A 140 -18.67 -22.82 1.75
N ASN A 141 -17.98 -23.14 0.66
CA ASN A 141 -17.07 -24.29 0.54
C ASN A 141 -15.61 -23.92 0.87
N LEU A 142 -15.31 -22.66 1.16
CA LEU A 142 -13.96 -22.28 1.58
C LEU A 142 -13.64 -22.84 2.97
N THR A 143 -12.49 -23.46 3.10
CA THR A 143 -11.99 -24.05 4.36
C THR A 143 -10.86 -23.20 4.99
N GLY A 144 -10.22 -22.34 4.22
CA GLY A 144 -9.21 -21.41 4.71
C GLY A 144 -9.78 -20.04 5.14
N ALA A 145 -8.95 -19.25 5.81
CA ALA A 145 -9.28 -17.89 6.25
C ALA A 145 -9.19 -16.89 5.05
N VAL A 146 -10.33 -16.64 4.42
CA VAL A 146 -10.45 -15.74 3.25
C VAL A 146 -11.48 -14.65 3.53
N ALA A 147 -11.07 -13.39 3.40
CA ALA A 147 -12.00 -12.25 3.40
C ALA A 147 -12.26 -11.80 1.97
N ASN A 148 -13.53 -11.66 1.60
CA ASN A 148 -13.95 -11.08 0.34
C ASN A 148 -14.52 -9.69 0.57
N VAL A 149 -14.09 -8.73 -0.23
CA VAL A 149 -14.53 -7.34 -0.18
C VAL A 149 -15.23 -7.00 -1.49
N ASP A 150 -16.50 -6.64 -1.40
CA ASP A 150 -17.20 -6.01 -2.51
C ASP A 150 -16.66 -4.59 -2.68
N VAL A 151 -15.99 -4.36 -3.79
CA VAL A 151 -15.33 -3.09 -4.08
C VAL A 151 -16.35 -2.01 -4.39
N GLN A 152 -17.49 -2.36 -4.98
CA GLN A 152 -18.54 -1.37 -5.27
C GLN A 152 -19.17 -0.85 -3.99
N GLU A 153 -19.41 -1.73 -3.02
CA GLU A 153 -19.89 -1.32 -1.70
C GLU A 153 -18.85 -0.52 -0.91
N ALA A 154 -17.57 -0.94 -0.99
CA ALA A 154 -16.47 -0.35 -0.24
C ALA A 154 -15.98 1.01 -0.78
N ILE A 155 -15.99 1.20 -2.10
CA ILE A 155 -15.37 2.35 -2.78
C ILE A 155 -16.42 3.32 -3.37
N ALA A 156 -17.61 2.86 -3.74
CA ALA A 156 -18.59 3.65 -4.50
C ALA A 156 -18.95 5.01 -3.86
N SER A 157 -18.86 5.13 -2.54
CA SER A 157 -19.14 6.37 -1.79
C SER A 157 -17.90 7.14 -1.36
N ARG A 158 -16.68 6.63 -1.66
CA ARG A 158 -15.42 7.23 -1.18
C ARG A 158 -14.57 7.72 -2.35
N PRO A 159 -14.07 8.96 -2.31
CA PRO A 159 -13.17 9.50 -3.34
C PRO A 159 -11.74 8.97 -3.15
N VAL A 160 -11.55 7.66 -3.16
CA VAL A 160 -10.25 7.05 -2.95
C VAL A 160 -9.43 7.03 -4.24
N THR A 161 -8.21 7.48 -4.13
CA THR A 161 -7.20 7.46 -5.20
C THR A 161 -6.32 6.21 -5.16
N ASP A 162 -6.21 5.60 -3.97
CA ASP A 162 -5.44 4.39 -3.69
C ASP A 162 -6.36 3.30 -3.10
N ILE A 163 -6.34 2.12 -3.71
CA ILE A 163 -7.12 0.96 -3.27
C ILE A 163 -6.76 0.53 -1.85
N ALA A 164 -5.48 0.67 -1.45
CA ALA A 164 -5.07 0.34 -0.10
C ALA A 164 -5.87 1.16 0.93
N LYS A 165 -6.01 2.47 0.71
CA LYS A 165 -6.82 3.34 1.58
C LYS A 165 -8.30 2.95 1.61
N ALA A 166 -8.81 2.41 0.50
CA ALA A 166 -10.19 1.89 0.45
C ALA A 166 -10.39 0.66 1.32
N LEU A 167 -9.37 -0.19 1.45
CA LEU A 167 -9.43 -1.44 2.23
C LEU A 167 -9.23 -1.23 3.73
N GLN A 168 -8.77 -0.05 4.15
CA GLN A 168 -8.50 0.25 5.55
C GLN A 168 -9.78 0.12 6.40
N GLY A 169 -9.71 -0.69 7.45
CA GLY A 169 -10.82 -0.92 8.38
C GLY A 169 -11.92 -1.86 7.87
N ILE A 170 -11.87 -2.35 6.62
CA ILE A 170 -12.90 -3.24 6.06
C ILE A 170 -12.59 -4.71 6.37
N THR A 171 -11.33 -5.09 6.36
CA THR A 171 -10.88 -6.47 6.55
C THR A 171 -10.14 -6.60 7.88
N PRO A 172 -10.59 -7.43 8.83
CA PRO A 172 -9.88 -7.65 10.09
C PRO A 172 -8.51 -8.29 9.81
N GLY A 173 -7.50 -7.89 10.59
CA GLY A 173 -6.13 -8.35 10.43
C GLY A 173 -5.33 -7.69 9.32
N LEU A 174 -5.95 -6.84 8.48
CA LEU A 174 -5.29 -6.03 7.48
C LEU A 174 -5.01 -4.63 8.03
N SER A 175 -3.73 -4.32 8.26
CA SER A 175 -3.28 -3.00 8.69
C SER A 175 -2.72 -2.24 7.50
N ILE A 176 -3.20 -1.03 7.30
CA ILE A 176 -2.77 -0.14 6.23
C ILE A 176 -2.36 1.18 6.85
N THR A 177 -1.10 1.53 6.67
CA THR A 177 -0.53 2.78 7.21
C THR A 177 0.13 3.57 6.10
N THR A 178 -0.03 4.88 6.15
CA THR A 178 0.69 5.81 5.29
C THR A 178 1.59 6.64 6.20
N ASN A 179 2.87 6.35 6.19
CA ASN A 179 3.83 6.97 7.11
C ASN A 179 4.11 8.45 6.77
N VAL A 180 3.90 8.82 5.51
CA VAL A 180 4.10 10.17 5.01
C VAL A 180 2.81 10.62 4.33
N GLY A 181 2.31 11.80 4.67
CA GLY A 181 1.10 12.39 4.08
C GLY A 181 1.27 12.86 2.62
N GLY A 182 2.39 12.54 1.97
CA GLY A 182 2.70 12.95 0.61
C GLY A 182 1.79 12.31 -0.44
N ILE A 183 1.57 13.02 -1.54
CA ILE A 183 0.84 12.51 -2.70
C ILE A 183 1.68 11.47 -3.46
N GLY A 184 1.01 10.48 -4.08
CA GLY A 184 1.66 9.46 -4.89
C GLY A 184 2.59 8.51 -4.10
N VAL A 185 2.46 8.45 -2.78
CA VAL A 185 3.21 7.53 -1.91
C VAL A 185 2.39 6.28 -1.66
N ASP A 186 3.01 5.13 -1.84
CA ASP A 186 2.37 3.83 -1.59
C ASP A 186 2.08 3.63 -0.10
N SER A 187 0.92 3.07 0.20
CA SER A 187 0.56 2.68 1.56
C SER A 187 1.31 1.41 1.98
N ASN A 188 1.75 1.36 3.22
CA ASN A 188 2.33 0.16 3.80
C ASN A 188 1.22 -0.80 4.23
N ILE A 189 1.21 -1.99 3.64
CA ILE A 189 0.18 -3.01 3.86
C ILE A 189 0.79 -4.15 4.66
N LYS A 190 0.18 -4.48 5.78
CA LYS A 190 0.56 -5.61 6.65
C LYS A 190 -0.64 -6.50 6.91
N LEU A 191 -0.43 -7.80 6.93
CA LEU A 191 -1.47 -8.78 7.19
C LEU A 191 -1.07 -9.68 8.35
N ARG A 192 -1.89 -9.70 9.43
CA ARG A 192 -1.67 -10.55 10.61
C ARG A 192 -0.26 -10.38 11.21
N GLY A 193 0.13 -9.14 11.51
CA GLY A 193 1.37 -8.80 12.20
C GLY A 193 2.11 -7.62 11.60
N ALA A 194 2.93 -7.00 12.43
CA ALA A 194 3.73 -5.83 12.05
C ALA A 194 5.05 -6.23 11.38
N THR A 195 5.64 -7.34 11.81
CA THR A 195 7.01 -7.73 11.45
C THR A 195 7.06 -8.96 10.57
N GLY A 196 6.43 -10.06 10.97
CA GLY A 196 6.40 -11.32 10.22
C GLY A 196 7.76 -12.05 10.14
N SER A 197 8.84 -11.36 9.74
CA SER A 197 10.22 -11.84 9.78
C SER A 197 11.17 -10.71 10.21
N LEU A 198 12.24 -11.06 10.95
CA LEU A 198 13.28 -10.12 11.40
C LEU A 198 14.37 -9.91 10.34
N SER A 199 14.42 -10.74 9.31
CA SER A 199 15.45 -10.78 8.27
C SER A 199 14.96 -10.38 6.89
N ALA A 200 13.65 -10.14 6.72
CA ALA A 200 13.06 -9.72 5.46
C ALA A 200 13.73 -8.44 4.92
N THR A 201 14.14 -8.46 3.66
CA THR A 201 14.86 -7.36 3.00
C THR A 201 13.94 -6.41 2.22
N GLU A 202 12.88 -6.92 1.63
CA GLU A 202 11.87 -6.15 0.88
C GLU A 202 10.60 -5.88 1.72
N GLY A 203 10.60 -6.35 2.98
CA GLY A 203 9.50 -6.20 3.92
C GLY A 203 8.53 -7.36 3.90
N THR A 204 7.54 -7.32 4.78
CA THR A 204 6.55 -8.38 5.01
C THR A 204 5.17 -8.01 4.48
N SER A 205 5.11 -7.36 3.33
CA SER A 205 3.86 -7.02 2.66
C SER A 205 3.23 -8.25 2.00
N PRO A 206 1.89 -8.36 1.96
CA PRO A 206 1.23 -9.45 1.25
C PRO A 206 1.50 -9.37 -0.26
N LEU A 207 1.47 -10.53 -0.92
CA LEU A 207 1.58 -10.60 -2.37
C LEU A 207 0.33 -9.99 -3.02
N ILE A 208 0.52 -9.02 -3.91
CA ILE A 208 -0.57 -8.36 -4.63
C ILE A 208 -0.72 -8.98 -6.01
N LEU A 209 -1.88 -9.55 -6.27
CA LEU A 209 -2.20 -10.17 -7.56
C LEU A 209 -3.40 -9.48 -8.23
N VAL A 210 -3.27 -9.15 -9.50
CA VAL A 210 -4.38 -8.70 -10.34
C VAL A 210 -4.59 -9.74 -11.42
N ASP A 211 -5.77 -10.37 -11.45
CA ASP A 211 -6.11 -11.48 -12.33
C ASP A 211 -5.07 -12.62 -12.27
N ASN A 212 -4.66 -12.99 -11.05
CA ASN A 212 -3.64 -14.01 -10.76
C ASN A 212 -2.20 -13.67 -11.19
N VAL A 213 -1.94 -12.41 -11.54
CA VAL A 213 -0.61 -11.93 -11.93
C VAL A 213 -0.15 -10.85 -10.98
N GLU A 214 1.11 -10.94 -10.53
CA GLU A 214 1.68 -9.97 -9.61
C GLU A 214 1.73 -8.55 -10.17
N VAL A 215 1.44 -7.59 -9.31
CA VAL A 215 1.72 -6.16 -9.52
C VAL A 215 2.55 -5.63 -8.36
N PRO A 216 3.52 -4.73 -8.63
CA PRO A 216 4.43 -4.23 -7.59
C PRO A 216 3.74 -3.41 -6.50
N SER A 217 2.64 -2.74 -6.83
CA SER A 217 1.91 -1.86 -5.92
C SER A 217 0.43 -1.76 -6.28
N LEU A 218 -0.42 -1.56 -5.27
CA LEU A 218 -1.84 -1.24 -5.45
C LEU A 218 -2.06 0.11 -6.11
N SER A 219 -1.13 1.05 -5.96
CA SER A 219 -1.22 2.38 -6.58
C SER A 219 -1.22 2.35 -8.12
N LEU A 220 -0.72 1.26 -8.73
CA LEU A 220 -0.73 1.08 -10.19
C LEU A 220 -2.10 0.68 -10.74
N VAL A 221 -3.01 0.22 -9.87
CA VAL A 221 -4.31 -0.32 -10.27
C VAL A 221 -5.37 0.79 -10.19
N ASN A 222 -6.17 0.93 -11.24
CA ASN A 222 -7.31 1.84 -11.20
C ASN A 222 -8.46 1.21 -10.39
N PRO A 223 -8.93 1.84 -9.30
CA PRO A 223 -10.03 1.33 -8.49
C PRO A 223 -11.31 1.04 -9.28
N ASP A 224 -11.59 1.82 -10.33
CA ASP A 224 -12.80 1.67 -11.15
C ASP A 224 -12.79 0.41 -12.03
N ASP A 225 -11.63 -0.21 -12.24
CA ASP A 225 -11.50 -1.45 -13.02
C ASP A 225 -11.73 -2.71 -12.18
N ILE A 226 -11.87 -2.60 -10.87
CA ILE A 226 -11.95 -3.73 -9.96
C ILE A 226 -13.39 -4.24 -9.85
N ALA A 227 -13.54 -5.57 -9.93
CA ALA A 227 -14.79 -6.27 -9.66
C ALA A 227 -14.86 -6.75 -8.21
N SER A 228 -13.79 -7.39 -7.70
CA SER A 228 -13.73 -7.90 -6.33
C SER A 228 -12.30 -7.97 -5.81
N ILE A 229 -12.16 -7.98 -4.48
CA ILE A 229 -10.88 -8.18 -3.80
C ILE A 229 -11.05 -9.31 -2.79
N SER A 230 -10.15 -10.30 -2.85
CA SER A 230 -10.07 -11.39 -1.88
C SER A 230 -8.75 -11.31 -1.13
N VAL A 231 -8.79 -11.37 0.20
CA VAL A 231 -7.62 -11.36 1.06
C VAL A 231 -7.45 -12.75 1.66
N LEU A 232 -6.38 -13.44 1.25
CA LEU A 232 -6.03 -14.79 1.72
C LEU A 232 -5.08 -14.65 2.91
N LYS A 233 -5.49 -15.14 4.08
CA LYS A 233 -4.84 -14.78 5.34
C LYS A 233 -4.05 -15.94 5.96
N ASP A 234 -4.32 -17.19 5.57
CA ASP A 234 -3.68 -18.37 6.10
C ASP A 234 -2.83 -19.13 5.06
N ALA A 235 -2.00 -20.03 5.54
CA ALA A 235 -1.12 -20.81 4.67
C ALA A 235 -1.89 -21.76 3.75
N ALA A 236 -3.05 -22.28 4.14
CA ALA A 236 -3.81 -23.19 3.31
C ALA A 236 -4.38 -22.50 2.07
N SER A 237 -4.96 -21.31 2.23
CA SER A 237 -5.50 -20.53 1.11
C SER A 237 -4.40 -19.90 0.21
N ALA A 238 -3.27 -19.52 0.82
CA ALA A 238 -2.21 -18.77 0.15
C ALA A 238 -1.12 -19.66 -0.51
N SER A 239 -0.92 -20.90 -0.01
CA SER A 239 0.20 -21.78 -0.40
C SER A 239 0.33 -22.00 -1.91
N ILE A 240 -0.78 -22.09 -2.63
CA ILE A 240 -0.75 -22.34 -4.08
C ILE A 240 -0.06 -21.21 -4.89
N TYR A 241 0.05 -20.02 -4.33
CA TYR A 241 0.70 -18.87 -4.97
C TYR A 241 2.22 -18.82 -4.73
N GLY A 242 2.75 -19.80 -3.99
CA GLY A 242 4.18 -19.97 -3.77
C GLY A 242 4.75 -19.13 -2.64
N THR A 243 6.05 -19.11 -2.63
CA THR A 243 6.86 -18.60 -1.51
C THR A 243 6.75 -17.10 -1.27
N ARG A 244 6.29 -16.34 -2.25
CA ARG A 244 6.01 -14.91 -2.06
C ARG A 244 4.69 -14.63 -1.32
N ALA A 245 3.85 -15.65 -1.17
CA ALA A 245 2.61 -15.57 -0.42
C ALA A 245 2.76 -15.83 1.10
N ALA A 246 3.99 -15.90 1.60
CA ALA A 246 4.29 -16.15 3.02
C ALA A 246 3.59 -15.16 3.97
N TRP A 247 3.37 -13.93 3.53
CA TRP A 247 2.71 -12.86 4.29
C TRP A 247 1.25 -12.68 3.90
N GLY A 248 0.65 -13.65 3.18
CA GLY A 248 -0.70 -13.61 2.66
C GLY A 248 -0.78 -13.04 1.24
N VAL A 249 -2.00 -12.99 0.71
CA VAL A 249 -2.26 -12.55 -0.68
C VAL A 249 -3.43 -11.59 -0.71
N VAL A 250 -3.28 -10.49 -1.44
CA VAL A 250 -4.37 -9.60 -1.87
C VAL A 250 -4.65 -9.91 -3.33
N LEU A 251 -5.73 -10.61 -3.60
CA LEU A 251 -6.13 -11.02 -4.94
C LEU A 251 -7.21 -10.08 -5.46
N ILE A 252 -6.91 -9.36 -6.52
CA ILE A 252 -7.80 -8.43 -7.20
C ILE A 252 -8.30 -9.08 -8.49
N THR A 253 -9.61 -9.08 -8.68
CA THR A 253 -10.24 -9.49 -9.94
C THR A 253 -10.75 -8.25 -10.65
N THR A 254 -10.39 -8.09 -11.92
CA THR A 254 -10.84 -6.95 -12.72
C THR A 254 -12.18 -7.22 -13.39
N LYS A 255 -12.88 -6.15 -13.79
CA LYS A 255 -14.14 -6.21 -14.52
C LYS A 255 -13.93 -6.86 -15.89
N THR A 256 -14.86 -7.70 -16.29
CA THR A 256 -14.89 -8.38 -17.60
C THR A 256 -16.21 -8.10 -18.30
N GLY A 257 -16.23 -8.23 -19.62
CA GLY A 257 -17.47 -8.17 -20.40
C GLY A 257 -18.36 -9.40 -20.17
N LYS A 258 -19.65 -9.28 -20.45
CA LYS A 258 -20.62 -10.39 -20.39
C LYS A 258 -20.90 -10.91 -21.80
N LYS A 259 -21.11 -12.25 -21.95
CA LYS A 259 -21.53 -12.84 -23.24
C LYS A 259 -22.89 -12.30 -23.67
N ASN A 260 -23.05 -12.08 -24.97
CA ASN A 260 -24.28 -11.56 -25.60
C ASN A 260 -24.74 -10.22 -25.04
N ASP A 261 -23.82 -9.41 -24.45
CA ASP A 261 -24.12 -8.08 -23.96
C ASP A 261 -23.78 -7.02 -25.01
N LYS A 262 -24.68 -6.08 -25.22
CA LYS A 262 -24.46 -4.95 -26.13
C LYS A 262 -23.29 -4.10 -25.64
N PRO A 263 -22.52 -3.47 -26.55
CA PRO A 263 -21.48 -2.53 -26.13
C PRO A 263 -22.03 -1.46 -25.19
N ARG A 264 -21.45 -1.35 -24.01
CA ARG A 264 -21.81 -0.37 -22.98
C ARG A 264 -20.63 0.55 -22.73
N VAL A 265 -20.86 1.85 -22.95
CA VAL A 265 -19.88 2.89 -22.62
C VAL A 265 -20.25 3.46 -21.26
N THR A 266 -19.30 3.51 -20.35
CA THR A 266 -19.46 4.08 -19.02
C THR A 266 -18.40 5.14 -18.80
N TYR A 267 -18.82 6.34 -18.42
CA TYR A 267 -17.94 7.39 -17.96
C TYR A 267 -18.28 7.71 -16.51
N SER A 268 -17.25 7.77 -15.65
CA SER A 268 -17.36 8.20 -14.27
C SER A 268 -16.32 9.26 -13.98
N ASN A 269 -16.66 10.21 -13.13
CA ASN A 269 -15.72 11.21 -12.63
C ASN A 269 -15.92 11.41 -11.12
N ASN A 270 -14.88 11.93 -10.48
CA ASN A 270 -14.91 12.33 -9.10
C ASN A 270 -14.01 13.57 -8.91
N PHE A 271 -14.56 14.61 -8.32
CA PHE A 271 -13.86 15.79 -7.84
C PHE A 271 -13.93 15.80 -6.33
N SER A 272 -12.80 15.93 -5.68
CA SER A 272 -12.73 15.93 -4.23
C SER A 272 -11.60 16.83 -3.72
N TRP A 273 -11.72 17.20 -2.47
CA TRP A 273 -10.76 18.05 -1.77
C TRP A 273 -10.36 17.35 -0.48
N SER A 274 -9.07 17.32 -0.20
CA SER A 274 -8.52 16.71 1.01
C SER A 274 -7.95 17.78 1.93
N THR A 275 -8.11 17.56 3.23
CA THR A 275 -7.51 18.40 4.28
C THR A 275 -6.76 17.52 5.27
N PRO A 276 -5.65 17.98 5.88
CA PRO A 276 -5.01 17.27 6.97
C PRO A 276 -5.97 17.04 8.13
N THR A 277 -6.00 15.82 8.67
CA THR A 277 -6.85 15.49 9.83
C THR A 277 -6.26 15.98 11.15
N VAL A 278 -4.94 16.13 11.21
CA VAL A 278 -4.19 16.63 12.39
C VAL A 278 -3.13 17.60 11.90
N MET A 279 -3.13 18.80 12.47
CA MET A 279 -2.11 19.81 12.28
C MET A 279 -1.45 20.10 13.63
N PRO A 280 -0.10 20.05 13.73
CA PRO A 280 0.60 20.47 14.93
C PRO A 280 0.32 21.94 15.24
N GLN A 281 0.26 22.28 16.52
CA GLN A 281 0.15 23.67 16.94
C GLN A 281 1.54 24.25 17.22
N VAL A 282 1.79 25.43 16.70
CA VAL A 282 3.05 26.15 16.91
C VAL A 282 2.96 26.96 18.20
N ALA A 283 3.96 26.83 19.06
CA ALA A 283 4.04 27.59 20.30
C ALA A 283 4.19 29.10 20.01
N LYS A 284 3.66 29.94 20.90
CA LYS A 284 3.96 31.37 20.86
C LYS A 284 5.46 31.59 20.97
N THR A 285 5.98 32.57 20.25
CA THR A 285 7.42 32.87 20.15
C THR A 285 8.10 32.93 21.51
N TYR A 286 7.57 33.75 22.41
CA TYR A 286 8.17 33.95 23.72
C TYR A 286 8.07 32.72 24.62
N GLU A 287 7.02 31.92 24.52
CA GLU A 287 6.86 30.67 25.29
C GLU A 287 7.88 29.62 24.84
N GLY A 288 8.01 29.43 23.54
CA GLY A 288 9.02 28.53 22.98
C GLY A 288 10.45 28.99 23.26
N ALA A 289 10.73 30.28 23.13
CA ALA A 289 12.03 30.86 23.38
C ALA A 289 12.39 30.79 24.90
N GLN A 290 11.42 31.00 25.79
CA GLN A 290 11.60 30.84 27.22
C GLN A 290 11.94 29.41 27.62
N ALA A 291 11.26 28.41 27.00
CA ALA A 291 11.55 26.99 27.22
C ALA A 291 12.97 26.64 26.75
N MET A 292 13.38 27.14 25.56
CA MET A 292 14.74 26.96 25.07
C MET A 292 15.79 27.57 25.98
N LEU A 293 15.55 28.81 26.43
CA LEU A 293 16.46 29.52 27.35
C LEU A 293 16.56 28.84 28.72
N LEU A 294 15.45 28.35 29.25
CA LEU A 294 15.44 27.58 30.49
C LEU A 294 16.30 26.31 30.35
N ALA A 295 16.14 25.57 29.25
CA ALA A 295 16.97 24.39 28.98
C ALA A 295 18.46 24.75 28.85
N ALA A 296 18.80 25.88 28.20
CA ALA A 296 20.17 26.36 28.09
C ALA A 296 20.74 26.74 29.46
N ASN A 297 19.97 27.49 30.25
CA ASN A 297 20.37 27.88 31.62
C ASN A 297 20.65 26.67 32.51
N ARG A 298 19.79 25.63 32.37
CA ARG A 298 19.97 24.34 33.05
C ARG A 298 21.27 23.63 32.64
N SER A 299 21.71 23.85 31.41
CA SER A 299 22.97 23.34 30.88
C SER A 299 24.15 24.29 31.10
N GLY A 300 24.00 25.33 31.92
CA GLY A 300 25.06 26.28 32.25
C GLY A 300 25.29 27.37 31.20
N ALA A 301 24.40 27.53 30.19
CA ALA A 301 24.52 28.56 29.19
C ALA A 301 23.45 29.65 29.40
N SER A 302 23.86 30.93 29.37
CA SER A 302 22.96 32.10 29.55
C SER A 302 22.27 32.53 28.25
N THR A 303 22.60 31.87 27.11
CA THR A 303 22.06 32.17 25.78
C THR A 303 21.93 30.91 24.97
N VAL A 304 20.94 30.89 24.06
CA VAL A 304 20.84 29.90 22.97
C VAL A 304 21.35 30.55 21.72
N SER A 305 22.28 29.90 21.04
CA SER A 305 22.71 30.27 19.69
C SER A 305 22.63 29.05 18.78
N SER A 306 21.87 29.12 17.70
CA SER A 306 21.70 28.02 16.78
C SER A 306 21.30 28.57 15.40
N ILE A 307 21.84 28.01 14.34
CA ILE A 307 21.46 28.22 12.94
C ILE A 307 21.03 29.67 12.63
N GLY A 308 21.84 30.66 13.07
CA GLY A 308 21.63 32.08 12.76
C GLY A 308 20.63 32.82 13.66
N TYR A 309 20.05 32.21 14.67
CA TYR A 309 19.24 32.90 15.67
C TYR A 309 19.85 32.83 17.08
N ASN A 310 19.51 33.81 17.88
CA ASN A 310 19.96 33.87 19.26
C ASN A 310 18.76 34.15 20.17
N VAL A 311 18.82 33.62 21.40
CA VAL A 311 17.82 33.83 22.46
C VAL A 311 18.54 34.08 23.74
N ASP A 312 18.17 35.18 24.44
CA ASP A 312 18.53 35.52 25.79
C ASP A 312 17.29 36.11 26.49
N GLU A 313 17.38 36.47 27.75
CA GLU A 313 16.25 37.03 28.53
C GLU A 313 15.66 38.31 27.89
N ILE A 314 16.54 39.18 27.36
CA ILE A 314 16.11 40.40 26.67
C ILE A 314 15.31 40.06 25.43
N ALA A 315 15.76 39.04 24.66
CA ALA A 315 15.04 38.60 23.47
C ALA A 315 13.66 38.01 23.80
N VAL A 316 13.55 37.18 24.86
CA VAL A 316 12.27 36.63 25.32
C VAL A 316 11.31 37.75 25.73
N GLN A 317 11.77 38.76 26.46
CA GLN A 317 10.93 39.91 26.82
C GLN A 317 10.46 40.68 25.59
N LYS A 318 11.34 40.98 24.64
CA LYS A 318 11.00 41.68 23.41
C LYS A 318 10.06 40.86 22.49
N MET A 319 10.20 39.56 22.46
CA MET A 319 9.23 38.67 21.79
C MET A 319 7.85 38.77 22.42
N LYS A 320 7.76 38.85 23.74
CA LYS A 320 6.49 39.03 24.47
C LYS A 320 5.87 40.41 24.19
N GLU A 321 6.68 41.48 24.22
CA GLU A 321 6.26 42.84 23.85
C GLU A 321 5.78 42.91 22.41
N TRP A 322 6.52 42.28 21.44
CA TRP A 322 6.14 42.19 20.07
C TRP A 322 4.79 41.47 19.92
N TYR A 323 4.63 40.34 20.57
CA TYR A 323 3.40 39.53 20.49
C TYR A 323 2.20 40.31 21.07
N ASN A 324 2.36 41.01 22.15
CA ASN A 324 1.27 41.82 22.75
C ASN A 324 0.86 43.00 21.85
N THR A 325 1.78 43.54 21.06
CA THR A 325 1.54 44.69 20.20
C THR A 325 1.04 44.30 18.83
N TYR A 326 1.62 43.23 18.22
CA TYR A 326 1.45 42.88 16.83
C TYR A 326 0.90 41.46 16.61
N GLY A 327 0.79 40.62 17.62
CA GLY A 327 0.43 39.21 17.49
C GLY A 327 -0.98 38.95 16.94
N GLY A 328 -1.86 39.95 16.94
CA GLY A 328 -3.19 39.88 16.32
C GLY A 328 -3.23 40.29 14.84
N MET A 329 -2.12 40.76 14.29
CA MET A 329 -2.04 41.20 12.87
C MET A 329 -1.66 40.03 11.96
N SER A 330 -2.23 39.99 10.77
CA SER A 330 -1.86 39.03 9.74
C SER A 330 -0.45 39.30 9.19
N GLN A 331 0.18 38.27 8.60
CA GLN A 331 1.49 38.42 7.99
C GLN A 331 1.49 39.44 6.82
N SER A 332 0.37 39.60 6.12
CA SER A 332 0.20 40.59 5.03
C SER A 332 0.11 42.02 5.57
N GLU A 333 -0.51 42.25 6.71
CA GLU A 333 -0.58 43.57 7.34
C GLU A 333 0.77 43.98 7.92
N LEU A 334 1.55 43.03 8.43
CA LEU A 334 2.90 43.27 8.96
C LEU A 334 3.91 43.59 7.84
N GLY A 335 3.68 43.02 6.63
CA GLY A 335 4.57 43.22 5.48
C GLY A 335 5.97 42.63 5.68
N GLU A 336 6.97 43.25 5.08
CA GLU A 336 8.36 42.84 5.21
C GLU A 336 8.89 42.99 6.67
N MET A 337 9.93 42.24 6.97
CA MET A 337 10.67 42.36 8.23
C MET A 337 11.27 43.76 8.39
N GLN A 338 11.18 44.33 9.57
CA GLN A 338 11.71 45.64 9.89
C GLN A 338 12.73 45.56 11.02
N LEU A 339 13.92 46.11 10.79
CA LEU A 339 14.95 46.27 11.83
C LEU A 339 14.43 47.19 12.94
N GLY A 340 14.62 46.77 14.17
CA GLY A 340 14.11 47.46 15.38
C GLY A 340 12.69 47.06 15.80
N ARG A 341 11.83 46.58 14.86
CA ARG A 341 10.51 46.09 15.15
C ARG A 341 10.49 44.54 15.27
N ASP A 342 10.92 43.87 14.22
CA ASP A 342 10.80 42.41 14.07
C ASP A 342 12.07 41.66 14.44
N PHE A 343 13.19 42.34 14.38
CA PHE A 343 14.50 41.83 14.75
C PHE A 343 15.48 42.98 15.02
N GLU A 344 16.56 42.66 15.70
CA GLU A 344 17.67 43.61 15.92
C GLU A 344 19.03 42.92 15.85
N GLU A 345 20.05 43.74 15.65
CA GLU A 345 21.44 43.32 15.83
C GLU A 345 21.92 43.80 17.18
N ARG A 346 22.55 42.90 17.93
CA ARG A 346 23.10 43.19 19.23
C ARG A 346 24.40 42.41 19.44
N GLY A 347 25.52 43.14 19.53
CA GLY A 347 26.81 42.51 19.68
C GLY A 347 27.25 41.59 18.55
N GLY A 348 26.91 41.92 17.32
CA GLY A 348 27.22 41.11 16.11
C GLY A 348 26.31 39.86 15.94
N LYS A 349 25.22 39.78 16.69
CA LYS A 349 24.27 38.69 16.66
C LYS A 349 22.87 39.21 16.36
N TYR A 350 22.08 38.40 15.62
CA TYR A 350 20.69 38.73 15.31
C TYR A 350 19.73 38.04 16.26
N TYR A 351 18.74 38.80 16.73
CA TYR A 351 17.66 38.39 17.59
C TYR A 351 16.34 38.70 16.90
N PHE A 352 15.50 37.69 16.72
CA PHE A 352 14.22 37.77 16.00
C PHE A 352 13.07 37.74 16.98
N TYR A 353 12.04 38.53 16.74
CA TYR A 353 10.92 38.75 17.68
C TYR A 353 9.57 38.41 17.08
N ARG A 354 9.44 38.59 15.72
CA ARG A 354 8.19 38.36 15.00
C ARG A 354 7.79 36.91 15.05
N GLN A 355 6.47 36.70 15.32
CA GLN A 355 5.89 35.38 15.31
C GLN A 355 5.45 34.96 13.90
N PHE A 356 5.77 33.74 13.53
CA PHE A 356 5.32 33.07 12.34
C PHE A 356 4.66 31.74 12.66
N ASP A 357 3.66 31.37 11.87
CA ASP A 357 3.16 30.01 11.81
C ASP A 357 3.50 29.43 10.43
N PRO A 358 4.57 28.66 10.32
CA PRO A 358 5.00 28.13 9.03
C PRO A 358 3.99 27.15 8.44
N LEU A 359 3.19 26.47 9.26
CA LEU A 359 2.19 25.55 8.77
C LEU A 359 1.04 26.29 8.08
N ASP A 360 0.51 27.34 8.71
CA ASP A 360 -0.52 28.19 8.12
C ASP A 360 -0.01 28.94 6.86
N MET A 361 1.23 29.40 6.91
CA MET A 361 1.82 30.13 5.77
C MET A 361 2.02 29.26 4.55
N PHE A 362 2.39 27.99 4.70
CA PHE A 362 2.92 27.15 3.61
C PHE A 362 2.03 26.02 3.19
N MET A 363 1.08 25.62 4.03
CA MET A 363 0.18 24.53 3.73
C MET A 363 -1.20 25.04 3.34
N LYS A 364 -1.76 24.40 2.31
CA LYS A 364 -3.15 24.65 1.88
C LYS A 364 -4.11 24.00 2.88
N ASP A 365 -5.21 24.68 3.18
CA ASP A 365 -6.30 24.09 3.96
C ASP A 365 -6.96 22.93 3.21
N TRP A 366 -7.10 23.09 1.88
CA TRP A 366 -7.75 22.12 1.01
C TRP A 366 -6.93 21.91 -0.26
N THR A 367 -6.72 20.62 -0.60
CA THR A 367 -6.01 20.22 -1.81
C THR A 367 -6.97 19.54 -2.77
N PRO A 368 -7.08 20.01 -4.03
CA PRO A 368 -7.97 19.43 -5.01
C PRO A 368 -7.40 18.14 -5.60
N GLN A 369 -8.30 17.23 -5.93
CA GLN A 369 -8.01 16.06 -6.77
C GLN A 369 -9.17 15.79 -7.72
N GLN A 370 -8.85 15.22 -8.88
CA GLN A 370 -9.83 14.83 -9.88
C GLN A 370 -9.51 13.46 -10.45
N LYS A 371 -10.54 12.67 -10.67
CA LYS A 371 -10.45 11.34 -11.28
C LYS A 371 -11.48 11.22 -12.40
N HIS A 372 -11.05 10.68 -13.53
CA HIS A 372 -11.89 10.40 -14.68
C HIS A 372 -11.67 8.97 -15.13
N ASN A 373 -12.72 8.25 -15.43
CA ASN A 373 -12.64 6.90 -15.95
C ASN A 373 -13.64 6.71 -17.10
N LEU A 374 -13.17 6.18 -18.22
CA LEU A 374 -13.95 5.80 -19.38
C LEU A 374 -13.78 4.31 -19.62
N SER A 375 -14.86 3.55 -19.69
CA SER A 375 -14.81 2.13 -20.00
C SER A 375 -15.81 1.73 -21.05
N VAL A 376 -15.43 0.73 -21.86
CA VAL A 376 -16.27 0.11 -22.86
C VAL A 376 -16.26 -1.40 -22.61
N SER A 377 -17.43 -1.95 -22.32
CA SER A 377 -17.58 -3.40 -22.10
C SER A 377 -18.68 -3.98 -22.95
N GLY A 378 -18.57 -5.26 -23.29
CA GLY A 378 -19.58 -5.95 -24.08
C GLY A 378 -19.13 -7.36 -24.45
N GLY A 379 -19.91 -8.01 -25.29
CA GLY A 379 -19.55 -9.32 -25.81
C GLY A 379 -20.54 -9.93 -26.76
N SER A 380 -20.04 -10.78 -27.63
CA SER A 380 -20.80 -11.71 -28.43
C SER A 380 -21.01 -13.05 -27.72
N ASP A 381 -21.54 -14.05 -28.41
CA ASP A 381 -21.61 -15.42 -27.92
C ASP A 381 -20.22 -16.03 -27.62
N LYS A 382 -19.18 -15.59 -28.37
CA LYS A 382 -17.82 -16.14 -28.31
C LYS A 382 -16.78 -15.24 -27.68
N THR A 383 -16.94 -13.91 -27.79
CA THR A 383 -15.93 -12.96 -27.32
C THR A 383 -16.54 -12.00 -26.32
N THR A 384 -15.86 -11.81 -25.19
CA THR A 384 -16.15 -10.77 -24.21
C THR A 384 -14.97 -9.83 -24.08
N TYR A 385 -15.25 -8.56 -23.85
CA TYR A 385 -14.21 -7.55 -23.69
C TYR A 385 -14.60 -6.48 -22.65
N ASN A 386 -13.58 -5.95 -21.99
CA ASN A 386 -13.66 -4.73 -21.19
C ASN A 386 -12.40 -3.92 -21.42
N ILE A 387 -12.53 -2.68 -21.83
CA ILE A 387 -11.43 -1.76 -22.09
C ILE A 387 -11.70 -0.50 -21.31
N SER A 388 -10.72 -0.04 -20.54
CA SER A 388 -10.83 1.16 -19.69
C SER A 388 -9.64 2.09 -19.85
N LEU A 389 -9.91 3.38 -19.66
CA LEU A 389 -8.97 4.49 -19.60
C LEU A 389 -9.23 5.27 -18.33
N GLY A 390 -8.21 5.45 -17.50
CA GLY A 390 -8.27 6.20 -16.26
C GLY A 390 -7.29 7.37 -16.25
N TYR A 391 -7.71 8.49 -15.68
CA TYR A 391 -6.87 9.64 -15.37
C TYR A 391 -7.10 10.08 -13.94
N LEU A 392 -6.03 10.33 -13.22
CA LEU A 392 -6.02 10.88 -11.87
C LEU A 392 -5.03 12.04 -11.83
N ASN A 393 -5.47 13.19 -11.32
CA ASN A 393 -4.61 14.31 -10.94
C ASN A 393 -4.85 14.62 -9.46
N GLN A 394 -3.78 14.85 -8.72
CA GLN A 394 -3.82 15.20 -7.32
C GLN A 394 -2.77 16.27 -7.03
N GLN A 395 -3.17 17.34 -6.39
CA GLN A 395 -2.27 18.37 -5.89
C GLN A 395 -1.90 18.09 -4.43
N GLY A 396 -0.66 18.41 -4.08
CA GLY A 396 -0.20 18.31 -2.71
C GLY A 396 -0.49 19.57 -1.89
N ILE A 397 -0.05 19.52 -0.65
CA ILE A 397 -0.42 20.47 0.40
C ILE A 397 0.33 21.81 0.33
N LEU A 398 1.45 21.89 -0.39
CA LEU A 398 2.26 23.10 -0.45
C LEU A 398 1.54 24.24 -1.17
N LYS A 399 1.48 25.44 -0.56
CA LYS A 399 0.98 26.67 -1.18
C LYS A 399 1.93 27.18 -2.27
N VAL A 400 3.23 27.05 -2.04
CA VAL A 400 4.28 27.50 -2.97
C VAL A 400 4.95 26.32 -3.62
N ASN A 401 5.28 26.42 -4.90
CA ASN A 401 5.92 25.36 -5.68
C ASN A 401 5.23 24.00 -5.46
N THR A 402 3.91 24.02 -5.62
CA THR A 402 2.99 22.92 -5.28
C THR A 402 3.45 21.59 -5.86
N ASP A 403 3.49 20.57 -5.04
CA ASP A 403 3.70 19.20 -5.47
C ASP A 403 2.46 18.64 -6.19
N GLU A 404 2.69 17.83 -7.23
CA GLU A 404 1.64 17.32 -8.11
C GLU A 404 1.87 15.83 -8.42
N TYR A 405 0.77 15.11 -8.59
CA TYR A 405 0.77 13.71 -8.99
C TYR A 405 -0.26 13.47 -10.08
N ASP A 406 0.20 12.95 -11.21
CA ASP A 406 -0.63 12.51 -12.32
C ASP A 406 -0.50 11.02 -12.55
N ARG A 407 -1.62 10.35 -12.87
CA ARG A 407 -1.62 8.94 -13.24
C ARG A 407 -2.57 8.67 -14.39
N TYR A 408 -2.07 7.99 -15.41
CA TYR A 408 -2.81 7.49 -16.54
C TYR A 408 -2.84 5.96 -16.49
N ASN A 409 -4.01 5.37 -16.63
CA ASN A 409 -4.20 3.93 -16.65
C ASN A 409 -4.87 3.52 -17.96
N PHE A 410 -4.45 2.39 -18.50
CA PHE A 410 -5.13 1.66 -19.55
C PHE A 410 -5.23 0.19 -19.15
N ASN A 411 -6.41 -0.38 -19.24
CA ASN A 411 -6.63 -1.80 -19.01
C ASN A 411 -7.52 -2.37 -20.11
N ALA A 412 -7.14 -3.53 -20.67
CA ALA A 412 -7.90 -4.22 -21.68
C ALA A 412 -7.95 -5.72 -21.37
N ASN A 413 -9.16 -6.24 -21.18
CA ASN A 413 -9.45 -7.64 -20.97
C ASN A 413 -10.25 -8.16 -22.16
N VAL A 414 -9.73 -9.15 -22.86
CA VAL A 414 -10.40 -9.84 -23.97
C VAL A 414 -10.35 -11.34 -23.74
N ASN A 415 -11.52 -11.97 -23.79
CA ASN A 415 -11.64 -13.42 -23.67
C ASN A 415 -12.45 -13.96 -24.85
N THR A 416 -11.88 -14.87 -25.63
CA THR A 416 -12.47 -15.40 -26.87
C THR A 416 -12.50 -16.92 -26.86
N GLN A 417 -13.67 -17.48 -27.12
CA GLN A 417 -13.87 -18.90 -27.35
C GLN A 417 -13.62 -19.22 -28.82
N ILE A 418 -12.47 -19.88 -29.12
CA ILE A 418 -12.07 -20.24 -30.47
C ILE A 418 -12.86 -21.48 -30.94
N ARG A 419 -13.00 -22.47 -30.04
CA ARG A 419 -13.79 -23.69 -30.18
C ARG A 419 -14.48 -23.99 -28.84
N ASP A 420 -15.45 -24.86 -28.79
CA ASP A 420 -16.15 -25.24 -27.55
C ASP A 420 -15.21 -25.80 -26.51
N TRP A 421 -14.11 -26.39 -26.93
CA TRP A 421 -13.08 -26.95 -26.06
C TRP A 421 -11.83 -26.06 -25.92
N TRP A 422 -11.75 -24.89 -26.61
CA TRP A 422 -10.57 -24.03 -26.63
C TRP A 422 -10.92 -22.56 -26.54
N SER A 423 -10.39 -21.89 -25.51
CA SER A 423 -10.49 -20.44 -25.31
C SER A 423 -9.13 -19.79 -25.12
N VAL A 424 -9.03 -18.53 -25.52
CA VAL A 424 -7.85 -17.68 -25.32
C VAL A 424 -8.26 -16.41 -24.61
N ARG A 425 -7.35 -15.89 -23.79
CA ARG A 425 -7.52 -14.63 -23.06
C ARG A 425 -6.29 -13.75 -23.23
N ALA A 426 -6.50 -12.44 -23.30
CA ALA A 426 -5.46 -11.44 -23.29
C ALA A 426 -5.83 -10.37 -22.28
N ASN A 427 -4.92 -10.05 -21.40
CA ASN A 427 -5.02 -8.93 -20.48
C ASN A 427 -3.81 -8.03 -20.68
N VAL A 428 -4.06 -6.74 -20.94
CA VAL A 428 -3.02 -5.71 -21.07
C VAL A 428 -3.31 -4.65 -20.03
N MET A 429 -2.32 -4.35 -19.20
CA MET A 429 -2.38 -3.30 -18.20
C MET A 429 -1.21 -2.35 -18.42
N PHE A 430 -1.51 -1.06 -18.51
CA PHE A 430 -0.53 0.00 -18.57
C PHE A 430 -0.88 1.05 -17.50
N SER A 431 0.14 1.50 -16.76
CA SER A 431 0.02 2.60 -15.82
C SER A 431 1.24 3.50 -15.96
N ARG A 432 1.01 4.78 -16.15
CA ARG A 432 2.05 5.81 -16.09
C ARG A 432 1.69 6.80 -15.00
N SER A 433 2.57 6.96 -14.03
CA SER A 433 2.43 8.01 -13.01
C SER A 433 3.64 8.92 -13.02
N THR A 434 3.39 10.21 -12.75
CA THR A 434 4.44 11.21 -12.60
C THR A 434 4.16 11.98 -11.31
N LYS A 435 5.10 11.94 -10.38
CA LYS A 435 5.16 12.82 -9.22
C LYS A 435 6.14 13.92 -9.51
N SER A 436 5.75 15.18 -9.31
CA SER A 436 6.59 16.35 -9.46
C SER A 436 6.52 17.17 -8.18
N GLU A 437 7.68 17.47 -7.61
CA GLU A 437 7.80 18.18 -6.33
C GLU A 437 9.01 19.11 -6.32
N PRO A 438 9.09 20.12 -5.43
CA PRO A 438 10.29 20.92 -5.28
C PRO A 438 11.47 20.04 -4.88
N TYR A 439 12.61 20.23 -5.55
CA TYR A 439 13.84 19.53 -5.20
C TYR A 439 14.37 20.03 -3.86
N GLN A 440 14.28 19.19 -2.84
CA GLN A 440 14.74 19.53 -1.51
C GLN A 440 16.25 19.36 -1.38
N TYR A 441 16.91 20.41 -0.88
CA TYR A 441 18.36 20.55 -0.96
C TYR A 441 19.14 19.88 0.13
N THR A 442 18.52 19.39 1.19
CA THR A 442 19.27 18.76 2.26
C THR A 442 19.41 17.27 2.04
N SER A 443 20.64 16.81 2.07
CA SER A 443 20.97 15.40 2.00
C SER A 443 20.35 14.66 3.20
N GLY A 444 19.35 13.82 2.93
CA GLY A 444 18.76 12.91 3.90
C GLY A 444 17.42 13.30 4.49
N TYR A 445 16.93 14.52 4.26
CA TYR A 445 15.62 14.95 4.75
C TYR A 445 14.74 15.36 3.58
N THR A 446 13.89 14.45 3.15
CA THR A 446 12.93 14.65 2.04
C THR A 446 11.55 15.03 2.56
N ASP A 447 11.40 15.27 3.86
CA ASP A 447 10.12 15.50 4.51
C ASP A 447 9.92 16.99 4.77
N VAL A 448 8.95 17.58 4.08
CA VAL A 448 8.52 18.98 4.27
C VAL A 448 8.13 19.25 5.72
N TRP A 449 7.46 18.30 6.37
CA TRP A 449 7.05 18.42 7.77
C TRP A 449 8.24 18.57 8.72
N TYR A 450 9.29 17.79 8.51
CA TYR A 450 10.51 17.90 9.29
C TYR A 450 11.10 19.32 9.23
N TYR A 451 11.11 19.89 8.02
CA TYR A 451 11.65 21.23 7.81
C TYR A 451 10.82 22.31 8.47
N LEU A 452 9.49 22.26 8.29
CA LEU A 452 8.57 23.27 8.81
C LEU A 452 8.45 23.21 10.35
N LEU A 453 8.62 22.03 10.94
CA LEU A 453 8.51 21.84 12.39
C LEU A 453 9.85 21.94 13.13
N ARG A 454 10.98 21.93 12.44
CA ARG A 454 12.31 21.95 13.06
C ARG A 454 12.69 23.32 13.63
N TRP A 455 12.22 24.39 13.02
CA TRP A 455 12.64 25.73 13.33
C TRP A 455 11.62 26.45 14.22
N PRO A 456 12.07 27.31 15.13
CA PRO A 456 11.17 27.99 16.03
C PRO A 456 10.25 28.99 15.33
N SER A 457 9.12 29.32 15.93
CA SER A 457 8.14 30.25 15.38
C SER A 457 8.61 31.69 15.20
N PHE A 458 9.74 32.06 15.75
CA PHE A 458 10.40 33.35 15.52
C PHE A 458 11.44 33.30 14.42
N TYR A 459 11.66 32.18 13.76
CA TYR A 459 12.56 32.09 12.62
C TYR A 459 12.04 32.94 11.45
N PRO A 460 12.89 33.77 10.78
CA PRO A 460 12.40 34.74 9.80
C PRO A 460 11.94 34.05 8.50
N TYR A 461 10.64 34.13 8.24
CA TYR A 461 10.00 33.61 7.03
C TYR A 461 9.50 34.70 6.08
N ALA A 462 9.56 35.97 6.46
CA ALA A 462 9.22 37.10 5.58
C ALA A 462 10.49 37.77 5.04
N ASP A 463 10.36 38.49 3.93
CA ASP A 463 11.46 39.19 3.28
C ASP A 463 11.93 40.40 4.10
N TYR A 464 13.16 40.77 3.91
CA TYR A 464 13.75 42.04 4.37
C TYR A 464 14.42 42.75 3.19
N GLN A 465 14.02 43.97 2.92
CA GLN A 465 14.49 44.74 1.78
C GLN A 465 14.31 44.04 0.41
N GLY A 466 13.16 43.36 0.26
CA GLY A 466 12.82 42.60 -0.94
C GLY A 466 13.60 41.28 -1.11
N ILE A 467 14.36 40.84 -0.10
CA ILE A 467 15.20 39.66 -0.17
C ILE A 467 14.76 38.69 0.96
N PRO A 468 14.47 37.41 0.67
CA PRO A 468 14.09 36.43 1.69
C PRO A 468 15.28 36.07 2.59
N PHE A 469 14.96 35.71 3.81
CA PHE A 469 15.91 35.04 4.69
C PHE A 469 16.08 33.57 4.30
N ARG A 470 17.23 32.99 4.56
CA ARG A 470 17.47 31.56 4.41
C ARG A 470 16.56 30.78 5.35
N SER A 471 15.56 30.14 4.79
CA SER A 471 14.55 29.36 5.51
C SER A 471 14.10 28.18 4.67
N ALA A 472 13.38 27.22 5.27
CA ALA A 472 12.75 26.13 4.54
C ALA A 472 11.85 26.62 3.40
N MET A 473 11.19 27.75 3.61
CA MET A 473 10.35 28.41 2.62
C MET A 473 11.11 28.90 1.42
N THR A 474 12.16 29.64 1.68
CA THR A 474 13.02 30.18 0.63
C THR A 474 13.55 29.05 -0.24
N GLU A 475 13.93 27.93 0.42
CA GLU A 475 14.42 26.75 -0.28
C GLU A 475 13.32 26.12 -1.14
N ILE A 476 12.12 25.90 -0.61
CA ILE A 476 11.00 25.31 -1.34
C ILE A 476 10.53 26.26 -2.47
N ALA A 477 10.38 27.55 -2.17
CA ALA A 477 9.87 28.52 -3.14
C ALA A 477 10.79 28.71 -4.35
N GLN A 478 12.10 28.72 -4.13
CA GLN A 478 13.12 28.91 -5.18
C GLN A 478 13.62 27.59 -5.78
N ALA A 479 13.22 26.44 -5.23
CA ALA A 479 13.66 25.14 -5.72
C ALA A 479 13.21 24.87 -7.14
N ASN A 480 14.10 24.33 -7.96
CA ASN A 480 13.72 23.65 -9.19
C ASN A 480 12.93 22.36 -8.86
N ARG A 481 12.32 21.76 -9.85
CA ARG A 481 11.47 20.58 -9.64
C ARG A 481 12.25 19.28 -9.79
N GLU A 482 11.92 18.34 -8.92
CA GLU A 482 12.22 16.93 -9.09
C GLU A 482 11.00 16.23 -9.68
N SER A 483 11.23 15.26 -10.56
CA SER A 483 10.17 14.41 -11.10
C SER A 483 10.54 12.95 -11.02
N LEU A 484 9.57 12.12 -10.63
CA LEU A 484 9.65 10.67 -10.67
C LEU A 484 8.52 10.15 -11.56
N THR A 485 8.88 9.54 -12.67
CA THR A 485 7.94 8.93 -13.59
C THR A 485 8.07 7.41 -13.52
N ASN A 486 6.97 6.72 -13.20
CA ASN A 486 6.88 5.27 -13.17
C ASN A 486 6.02 4.82 -14.36
N ASN A 487 6.57 3.97 -15.22
CA ASN A 487 5.84 3.35 -16.31
C ASN A 487 5.76 1.85 -16.05
N PHE A 488 4.57 1.35 -15.88
CA PHE A 488 4.31 -0.08 -15.71
C PHE A 488 3.53 -0.62 -16.91
N THR A 489 4.03 -1.67 -17.52
CA THR A 489 3.37 -2.37 -18.61
C THR A 489 3.33 -3.85 -18.28
N ARG A 490 2.16 -4.46 -18.39
CA ARG A 490 1.97 -5.89 -18.22
C ARG A 490 1.12 -6.43 -19.35
N VAL A 491 1.58 -7.52 -19.94
CA VAL A 491 0.84 -8.29 -20.95
C VAL A 491 0.74 -9.73 -20.45
N ASN A 492 -0.48 -10.20 -20.25
CA ASN A 492 -0.77 -11.58 -19.92
C ASN A 492 -1.54 -12.23 -21.08
N LEU A 493 -1.03 -13.34 -21.56
CA LEU A 493 -1.64 -14.17 -22.58
C LEU A 493 -1.92 -15.53 -21.98
N GLY A 494 -3.17 -15.96 -22.04
CA GLY A 494 -3.60 -17.24 -21.50
C GLY A 494 -4.41 -18.05 -22.49
N THR A 495 -4.36 -19.37 -22.34
CA THR A 495 -5.20 -20.30 -23.08
C THR A 495 -5.73 -21.39 -22.18
N THR A 496 -6.97 -21.80 -22.42
CA THR A 496 -7.61 -22.91 -21.72
C THR A 496 -8.11 -23.92 -22.73
N ILE A 497 -7.74 -25.16 -22.53
CA ILE A 497 -8.11 -26.32 -23.35
C ILE A 497 -8.92 -27.29 -22.49
N ASN A 498 -10.13 -27.61 -22.91
CA ASN A 498 -11.05 -28.54 -22.24
C ASN A 498 -11.22 -29.80 -23.12
N PRO A 499 -10.27 -30.75 -23.13
CA PRO A 499 -10.26 -31.87 -24.05
C PRO A 499 -11.37 -32.89 -23.75
N ILE A 500 -11.76 -33.00 -22.47
CA ILE A 500 -12.87 -33.87 -22.04
C ILE A 500 -13.65 -33.16 -20.95
N LYS A 501 -14.89 -33.54 -20.71
CA LYS A 501 -15.74 -32.97 -19.65
C LYS A 501 -15.08 -33.13 -18.31
N GLY A 502 -14.94 -32.01 -17.60
CA GLY A 502 -14.35 -31.92 -16.25
C GLY A 502 -12.83 -31.71 -16.25
N LEU A 503 -12.12 -31.80 -17.37
CA LEU A 503 -10.68 -31.52 -17.47
C LEU A 503 -10.43 -30.16 -18.15
N ALA A 504 -9.76 -29.26 -17.49
CA ALA A 504 -9.29 -28.00 -18.01
C ALA A 504 -7.76 -27.92 -17.91
N ILE A 505 -7.07 -27.64 -19.01
CA ILE A 505 -5.63 -27.44 -19.06
C ILE A 505 -5.40 -25.97 -19.40
N ASN A 506 -4.62 -25.28 -18.57
CA ASN A 506 -4.38 -23.85 -18.66
C ASN A 506 -2.88 -23.59 -18.87
N PHE A 507 -2.58 -22.64 -19.76
CA PHE A 507 -1.25 -22.09 -19.95
C PHE A 507 -1.34 -20.58 -19.93
N ASP A 508 -0.49 -19.93 -19.15
CA ASP A 508 -0.39 -18.49 -19.05
C ASP A 508 1.06 -18.04 -19.18
N TYR A 509 1.27 -17.02 -19.99
CA TYR A 509 2.53 -16.31 -20.07
C TYR A 509 2.29 -14.84 -19.75
N THR A 510 3.10 -14.30 -18.85
CA THR A 510 3.07 -12.88 -18.46
C THR A 510 4.42 -12.25 -18.67
N PHE A 511 4.43 -11.15 -19.39
CA PHE A 511 5.53 -10.19 -19.43
C PHE A 511 5.13 -8.95 -18.63
N ALA A 512 6.01 -8.51 -17.73
CA ALA A 512 5.83 -7.26 -17.00
C ALA A 512 7.12 -6.44 -17.02
N LEU A 513 6.98 -5.14 -17.25
CA LEU A 513 8.06 -4.17 -17.25
C LEU A 513 7.67 -2.98 -16.38
N LEU A 514 8.43 -2.71 -15.34
CA LEU A 514 8.40 -1.46 -14.58
C LEU A 514 9.65 -0.66 -14.94
N ASN A 515 9.45 0.57 -15.38
CA ASN A 515 10.53 1.51 -15.66
C ASN A 515 10.32 2.78 -14.84
N ASP A 516 11.25 3.05 -13.95
CA ASP A 516 11.29 4.26 -13.12
C ASP A 516 12.32 5.21 -13.71
N TYR A 517 11.90 6.44 -13.98
CA TYR A 517 12.78 7.52 -14.41
C TYR A 517 12.66 8.69 -13.45
N GLN A 518 13.76 9.05 -12.81
CA GLN A 518 13.84 10.18 -11.88
C GLN A 518 14.79 11.23 -12.45
N LYS A 519 14.32 12.48 -12.48
CA LYS A 519 15.12 13.64 -12.82
C LYS A 519 15.06 14.63 -11.67
N ARG A 520 16.25 14.98 -11.14
CA ARG A 520 16.44 15.95 -10.09
C ARG A 520 17.20 17.12 -10.65
N ASN A 521 16.65 18.31 -10.55
CA ASN A 521 17.24 19.50 -11.06
C ASN A 521 17.60 20.40 -9.89
N GLY A 522 18.88 20.57 -9.64
CA GLY A 522 19.37 21.56 -8.71
C GLY A 522 19.23 22.97 -9.29
N GLY A 523 19.39 23.96 -8.43
CA GLY A 523 19.31 25.39 -8.81
C GLY A 523 20.04 26.25 -7.78
N GLU A 524 20.03 27.54 -7.97
CA GLU A 524 20.52 28.47 -6.98
C GLU A 524 19.37 28.89 -6.06
N VAL A 525 19.61 28.79 -4.77
CA VAL A 525 18.70 29.26 -3.72
C VAL A 525 19.45 30.26 -2.90
N GLY A 526 19.02 31.50 -2.92
CA GLY A 526 19.74 32.64 -2.30
C GLY A 526 18.82 33.49 -1.44
N GLY A 527 19.47 34.32 -0.63
CA GLY A 527 18.81 35.23 0.29
C GLY A 527 19.77 35.76 1.36
N TRP A 528 19.20 36.34 2.43
CA TRP A 528 19.97 36.71 3.62
C TRP A 528 20.45 35.46 4.33
N ASP A 529 21.77 35.23 4.35
CA ASP A 529 22.37 34.09 5.01
C ASP A 529 22.75 34.44 6.46
N MET A 530 22.04 33.81 7.40
CA MET A 530 22.26 34.03 8.84
C MET A 530 22.87 32.81 9.52
N PHE A 531 23.22 31.76 8.79
CA PHE A 531 23.78 30.54 9.37
C PHE A 531 25.20 30.73 9.90
N ASN A 532 25.89 31.74 9.41
CA ASN A 532 27.17 32.19 9.96
C ASN A 532 26.94 33.26 11.00
N SER A 533 26.52 32.90 12.19
CA SER A 533 26.01 33.75 13.28
C SER A 533 26.99 34.81 13.82
N SER A 534 28.19 34.84 13.36
CA SER A 534 29.26 35.77 13.82
C SER A 534 29.49 36.96 12.90
N ASN A 535 28.76 37.10 11.81
CA ASN A 535 28.95 38.16 10.82
C ASN A 535 27.67 38.98 10.64
N PRO A 536 27.77 40.26 10.18
CA PRO A 536 26.60 41.02 9.74
C PRO A 536 25.82 40.25 8.67
N LEU A 537 24.51 40.51 8.60
CA LEU A 537 23.61 39.88 7.63
C LEU A 537 24.16 40.10 6.22
N THR A 538 24.43 39.01 5.53
CA THR A 538 25.04 39.04 4.18
C THR A 538 24.14 38.36 3.17
N TYR A 539 24.05 38.94 2.02
CA TYR A 539 23.37 38.28 0.90
C TYR A 539 24.27 37.17 0.36
N ASN A 540 23.67 35.98 0.24
CA ASN A 540 24.30 34.82 -0.38
C ASN A 540 23.44 34.41 -1.59
N SER A 541 23.98 34.40 -2.78
CA SER A 541 23.28 34.02 -4.01
C SER A 541 23.07 32.51 -4.12
N SER A 542 23.81 31.70 -3.34
CA SER A 542 23.65 30.25 -3.36
C SER A 542 24.05 29.66 -2.02
N PHE A 543 23.07 29.25 -1.21
CA PHE A 543 23.31 28.68 0.11
C PHE A 543 24.10 27.38 0.09
N TYR A 544 24.02 26.63 -0.99
CA TYR A 544 24.60 25.29 -1.11
C TYR A 544 25.71 25.19 -2.15
N GLY A 545 25.95 26.26 -2.90
CA GLY A 545 27.01 26.33 -3.89
C GLY A 545 26.98 25.19 -4.90
N ALA A 546 28.17 24.72 -5.30
CA ALA A 546 28.32 23.70 -6.31
C ALA A 546 27.70 22.32 -5.96
N THR A 547 27.37 22.06 -4.71
CA THR A 547 26.76 20.78 -4.32
C THR A 547 25.32 20.63 -4.79
N HIS A 548 24.64 21.75 -5.05
CA HIS A 548 23.24 21.79 -5.50
C HIS A 548 23.09 22.30 -6.93
N ASN A 549 24.09 22.95 -7.48
CA ASN A 549 24.14 23.33 -8.87
C ASN A 549 24.45 22.10 -9.73
N ARG A 550 23.46 21.21 -9.89
CA ARG A 550 23.61 19.93 -10.58
C ARG A 550 22.31 19.41 -11.19
N VAL A 551 22.42 18.47 -12.09
CA VAL A 551 21.34 17.65 -12.59
C VAL A 551 21.66 16.17 -12.33
N VAL A 552 20.68 15.44 -11.79
CA VAL A 552 20.78 14.00 -11.56
C VAL A 552 19.69 13.30 -12.35
N GLU A 553 20.06 12.34 -13.17
CA GLU A 553 19.13 11.46 -13.88
C GLU A 553 19.37 10.03 -13.44
N ARG A 554 18.30 9.36 -13.05
CA ARG A 554 18.30 7.96 -12.66
C ARG A 554 17.27 7.20 -13.47
N SER A 555 17.68 6.11 -14.06
CA SER A 555 16.79 5.16 -14.74
C SER A 555 16.94 3.78 -14.13
N ARG A 556 15.83 3.17 -13.79
CA ARG A 556 15.76 1.79 -13.28
C ARG A 556 14.67 1.06 -14.03
N TYR A 557 14.93 -0.18 -14.40
CA TYR A 557 13.89 -1.05 -14.87
C TYR A 557 13.89 -2.40 -14.15
N THR A 558 12.70 -2.96 -14.03
CA THR A 558 12.47 -4.32 -13.56
C THR A 558 11.67 -5.03 -14.63
N MET A 559 12.26 -6.06 -15.22
CA MET A 559 11.62 -6.91 -16.22
C MET A 559 11.33 -8.27 -15.60
N SER A 560 10.10 -8.73 -15.73
CA SER A 560 9.69 -10.04 -15.21
C SER A 560 9.00 -10.85 -16.31
N ASN A 561 9.34 -12.13 -16.38
CA ASN A 561 8.67 -13.12 -17.21
C ASN A 561 8.12 -14.21 -16.30
N THR A 562 6.84 -14.53 -16.41
CA THR A 562 6.22 -15.59 -15.64
C THR A 562 5.49 -16.54 -16.56
N PHE A 563 5.76 -17.81 -16.44
CA PHE A 563 5.07 -18.89 -17.12
C PHE A 563 4.33 -19.76 -16.12
N LYS A 564 3.09 -20.13 -16.43
CA LYS A 564 2.26 -21.03 -15.60
C LYS A 564 1.59 -22.06 -16.49
N ALA A 565 1.63 -23.32 -16.05
CA ALA A 565 0.93 -24.41 -16.69
C ALA A 565 0.25 -25.27 -15.63
N TYR A 566 -1.06 -25.48 -15.73
CA TYR A 566 -1.77 -26.33 -14.78
C TYR A 566 -2.98 -27.00 -15.38
N ALA A 567 -3.27 -28.18 -14.87
CA ALA A 567 -4.43 -28.98 -15.23
C ALA A 567 -5.35 -29.13 -14.01
N THR A 568 -6.65 -28.97 -14.22
CA THR A 568 -7.69 -29.16 -13.22
C THR A 568 -8.68 -30.21 -13.71
N TYR A 569 -8.93 -31.23 -12.88
CA TYR A 569 -9.94 -32.22 -13.13
C TYR A 569 -11.00 -32.18 -12.05
N GLU A 570 -12.26 -32.03 -12.44
CA GLU A 570 -13.40 -31.93 -11.52
C GLU A 570 -14.45 -32.97 -11.90
N LYS A 571 -14.88 -33.75 -10.89
CA LYS A 571 -15.88 -34.80 -11.06
C LYS A 571 -16.73 -34.98 -9.82
N SER A 572 -18.05 -35.08 -10.03
CA SER A 572 -19.00 -35.46 -8.97
C SER A 572 -19.37 -36.94 -9.15
N PHE A 573 -19.30 -37.71 -8.03
CA PHE A 573 -19.66 -39.12 -7.97
C PHE A 573 -20.93 -39.27 -7.14
N VAL A 574 -21.89 -40.02 -7.68
CA VAL A 574 -23.17 -40.38 -6.97
C VAL A 574 -23.92 -39.13 -6.46
N GLN A 575 -23.65 -37.96 -7.08
CA GLN A 575 -24.22 -36.65 -6.70
C GLN A 575 -23.94 -36.23 -5.25
N LYS A 576 -23.03 -36.91 -4.54
CA LYS A 576 -22.69 -36.64 -3.13
C LYS A 576 -21.23 -36.36 -2.88
N HIS A 577 -20.36 -36.93 -3.69
CA HIS A 577 -18.90 -36.78 -3.56
C HIS A 577 -18.39 -35.87 -4.68
N ASN A 578 -17.90 -34.71 -4.35
CA ASN A 578 -17.29 -33.79 -5.30
C ASN A 578 -15.77 -33.81 -5.09
N LEU A 579 -15.04 -34.11 -6.15
CA LEU A 579 -13.59 -34.19 -6.17
C LEU A 579 -13.07 -33.21 -7.24
N LYS A 580 -12.14 -32.35 -6.84
CA LYS A 580 -11.40 -31.47 -7.72
C LYS A 580 -9.92 -31.64 -7.46
N VAL A 581 -9.17 -32.02 -8.48
CA VAL A 581 -7.71 -32.21 -8.41
C VAL A 581 -7.05 -31.23 -9.36
N MET A 582 -6.03 -30.57 -8.87
CA MET A 582 -5.20 -29.64 -9.66
C MET A 582 -3.75 -30.06 -9.52
N VAL A 583 -3.01 -30.04 -10.64
CA VAL A 583 -1.56 -30.16 -10.67
C VAL A 583 -0.99 -29.12 -11.62
N GLY A 584 0.15 -28.57 -11.28
CA GLY A 584 0.72 -27.52 -12.13
C GLY A 584 2.16 -27.16 -11.77
N MET A 585 2.68 -26.24 -12.56
CA MET A 585 3.98 -25.61 -12.36
C MET A 585 3.90 -24.13 -12.70
N ASP A 586 4.78 -23.38 -12.10
CA ASP A 586 5.09 -22.00 -12.47
C ASP A 586 6.60 -21.78 -12.49
N ALA A 587 7.03 -20.83 -13.31
CA ALA A 587 8.41 -20.41 -13.39
C ALA A 587 8.46 -18.90 -13.62
N GLU A 588 9.40 -18.24 -12.97
CA GLU A 588 9.58 -16.79 -13.05
C GLU A 588 11.05 -16.44 -13.21
N THR A 589 11.31 -15.43 -14.03
CA THR A 589 12.58 -14.72 -14.06
C THR A 589 12.34 -13.24 -13.83
N ARG A 590 13.24 -12.60 -13.11
CA ARG A 590 13.22 -11.17 -12.84
C ARG A 590 14.60 -10.58 -12.99
N GLU A 591 14.71 -9.55 -13.80
CA GLU A 591 15.92 -8.76 -13.99
C GLU A 591 15.68 -7.34 -13.49
N LYS A 592 16.56 -6.84 -12.61
CA LYS A 592 16.54 -5.44 -12.16
C LYS A 592 17.85 -4.79 -12.58
N LEU A 593 17.78 -3.73 -13.37
CA LEU A 593 18.93 -2.93 -13.77
C LEU A 593 18.68 -1.46 -13.49
N GLY A 594 19.69 -0.78 -12.95
CA GLY A 594 19.63 0.65 -12.66
C GLY A 594 20.93 1.36 -12.94
N HIS A 595 20.82 2.60 -13.38
CA HIS A 595 21.95 3.51 -13.51
C HIS A 595 21.54 4.92 -13.12
N SER A 596 22.51 5.70 -12.67
CA SER A 596 22.34 7.10 -12.31
C SER A 596 23.53 7.92 -12.82
N SER A 597 23.27 9.12 -13.29
CA SER A 597 24.27 10.09 -13.69
C SER A 597 24.00 11.41 -12.98
N ASP A 598 25.03 11.97 -12.39
CA ASP A 598 25.03 13.28 -11.71
C ASP A 598 26.09 14.15 -12.38
N ARG A 599 25.70 15.33 -12.85
CA ARG A 599 26.63 16.29 -13.40
C ARG A 599 26.40 17.69 -12.83
N ARG A 600 27.46 18.35 -12.43
CA ARG A 600 27.43 19.62 -11.71
C ARG A 600 27.72 20.78 -12.65
N THR A 601 27.51 22.01 -12.14
CA THR A 601 27.77 23.27 -12.82
C THR A 601 26.89 23.41 -14.08
N LEU A 602 25.58 23.61 -13.83
CA LEU A 602 24.61 23.93 -14.87
C LEU A 602 24.93 25.31 -15.50
N VAL A 603 24.90 25.38 -16.81
CA VAL A 603 25.07 26.63 -17.57
C VAL A 603 23.74 27.40 -17.59
N ASN A 604 22.62 26.70 -17.53
CA ASN A 604 21.29 27.29 -17.55
C ASN A 604 20.36 26.52 -16.61
N PHE A 605 19.84 27.20 -15.60
CA PHE A 605 18.94 26.62 -14.61
C PHE A 605 17.52 26.44 -15.16
N ASP A 606 17.09 27.15 -16.18
CA ASP A 606 15.79 26.99 -16.83
C ASP A 606 15.75 25.72 -17.72
N LYS A 607 16.94 25.27 -18.15
CA LYS A 607 17.11 24.06 -18.99
C LYS A 607 18.14 23.12 -18.34
N PRO A 608 17.80 22.48 -17.23
CA PRO A 608 18.73 21.64 -16.51
C PRO A 608 18.88 20.27 -17.21
N GLU A 609 19.84 20.18 -18.10
CA GLU A 609 20.17 18.97 -18.84
C GLU A 609 21.60 18.52 -18.57
N ILE A 610 21.85 17.24 -18.51
CA ILE A 610 23.19 16.67 -18.24
C ILE A 610 24.23 17.15 -19.26
N ASN A 611 23.85 17.26 -20.52
CA ASN A 611 24.74 17.74 -21.58
C ASN A 611 24.99 19.23 -21.55
N LEU A 612 24.19 20.02 -20.83
CA LEU A 612 24.37 21.45 -20.62
C LEU A 612 25.08 21.77 -19.28
N ALA A 613 25.46 20.80 -18.50
CA ALA A 613 26.29 20.96 -17.31
C ALA A 613 27.77 20.80 -17.72
N ILE A 614 28.66 21.68 -17.21
CA ILE A 614 30.08 21.76 -17.61
C ILE A 614 31.05 21.19 -16.58
N GLY A 615 30.57 20.89 -15.35
CA GLY A 615 31.37 20.27 -14.29
C GLY A 615 31.57 18.77 -14.47
N ASP A 616 32.25 18.19 -13.52
CA ASP A 616 32.52 16.73 -13.53
C ASP A 616 31.22 15.91 -13.52
N GLN A 617 31.23 14.83 -14.27
CA GLN A 617 30.15 13.86 -14.28
C GLN A 617 30.49 12.73 -13.33
N TYR A 618 29.59 12.48 -12.39
CA TYR A 618 29.68 11.37 -11.45
C TYR A 618 28.66 10.30 -11.87
N VAL A 619 29.13 9.06 -11.93
CA VAL A 619 28.23 7.90 -11.97
C VAL A 619 28.01 7.49 -10.52
N ASP A 620 26.80 7.68 -10.04
CA ASP A 620 26.45 7.30 -8.66
C ASP A 620 26.61 5.79 -8.47
N GLY A 621 27.10 5.37 -7.30
CA GLY A 621 27.25 3.96 -6.90
C GLY A 621 25.93 3.17 -6.81
N THR A 622 24.82 3.77 -7.24
CA THR A 622 23.50 3.14 -7.33
C THR A 622 23.27 2.34 -8.61
N THR A 623 24.29 2.25 -9.50
CA THR A 623 24.24 1.29 -10.61
C THR A 623 24.24 -0.11 -10.06
N TYR A 624 23.19 -0.86 -10.32
CA TYR A 624 23.06 -2.24 -9.85
C TYR A 624 22.48 -3.13 -10.96
N HIS A 625 22.85 -4.39 -10.89
CA HIS A 625 22.25 -5.44 -11.70
C HIS A 625 21.92 -6.60 -10.76
N ASN A 626 20.68 -7.02 -10.74
CA ASN A 626 20.21 -8.08 -9.86
C ASN A 626 19.22 -8.97 -10.60
N ASP A 627 19.59 -10.23 -10.77
CA ASP A 627 18.80 -11.27 -11.41
C ASP A 627 18.30 -12.27 -10.38
N PHE A 628 17.13 -12.78 -10.65
CA PHE A 628 16.49 -13.76 -9.81
C PHE A 628 15.64 -14.71 -10.68
N ALA A 629 15.64 -15.98 -10.30
CA ALA A 629 14.78 -16.99 -10.91
C ALA A 629 14.16 -17.87 -9.83
N ALA A 630 12.90 -18.24 -10.03
CA ALA A 630 12.21 -19.19 -9.18
C ALA A 630 11.35 -20.12 -10.03
N ALA A 631 11.14 -21.36 -9.55
CA ALA A 631 10.23 -22.31 -10.15
C ALA A 631 9.53 -23.11 -9.06
N GLY A 632 8.29 -23.54 -9.32
CA GLY A 632 7.53 -24.33 -8.35
C GLY A 632 6.62 -25.35 -9.04
N PHE A 633 6.50 -26.51 -8.42
CA PHE A 633 5.51 -27.54 -8.77
C PHE A 633 4.47 -27.60 -7.65
N PHE A 634 3.20 -27.67 -8.02
CA PHE A 634 2.13 -27.65 -7.03
C PHE A 634 1.02 -28.66 -7.36
N GLY A 635 0.40 -29.15 -6.29
CA GLY A 635 -0.78 -29.98 -6.36
C GLY A 635 -1.81 -29.59 -5.33
N ARG A 636 -3.10 -29.67 -5.68
CA ARG A 636 -4.24 -29.41 -4.80
C ARG A 636 -5.30 -30.48 -4.98
N ILE A 637 -5.85 -30.93 -3.90
CA ILE A 637 -7.01 -31.83 -3.85
C ILE A 637 -8.08 -31.16 -3.01
N ASN A 638 -9.23 -30.87 -3.61
CA ASN A 638 -10.42 -30.48 -2.89
C ASN A 638 -11.42 -31.62 -2.92
N TYR A 639 -11.94 -31.97 -1.76
CA TYR A 639 -12.98 -32.99 -1.61
C TYR A 639 -14.09 -32.42 -0.76
N ASP A 640 -15.32 -32.59 -1.21
CA ASP A 640 -16.50 -32.32 -0.41
C ASP A 640 -17.49 -33.50 -0.47
N TYR A 641 -18.07 -33.81 0.68
CA TYR A 641 -19.15 -34.75 0.81
C TYR A 641 -20.47 -34.05 1.11
N MET A 642 -21.38 -34.04 0.13
CA MET A 642 -22.69 -33.38 0.19
C MET A 642 -22.68 -31.89 0.56
N GLY A 643 -21.57 -31.19 0.35
CA GLY A 643 -21.38 -29.83 0.82
C GLY A 643 -21.32 -29.66 2.34
N LYS A 644 -21.20 -30.76 3.11
CA LYS A 644 -21.18 -30.78 4.59
C LYS A 644 -19.77 -30.88 5.15
N TYR A 645 -19.00 -31.83 4.66
CA TYR A 645 -17.62 -32.10 5.08
C TYR A 645 -16.70 -31.70 3.96
N LEU A 646 -15.83 -30.75 4.24
CA LEU A 646 -14.96 -30.14 3.28
C LEU A 646 -13.51 -30.45 3.67
N LEU A 647 -12.68 -30.83 2.70
CA LEU A 647 -11.25 -31.08 2.87
C LEU A 647 -10.47 -30.51 1.70
N GLU A 648 -9.43 -29.78 1.99
CA GLU A 648 -8.45 -29.32 1.00
C GLU A 648 -7.04 -29.72 1.44
N VAL A 649 -6.28 -30.30 0.54
CA VAL A 649 -4.87 -30.66 0.74
C VAL A 649 -4.07 -30.01 -0.39
N ASN A 650 -3.04 -29.27 -0.03
CA ASN A 650 -2.10 -28.67 -0.98
C ASN A 650 -0.67 -29.15 -0.68
N ALA A 651 0.12 -29.28 -1.71
CA ALA A 651 1.56 -29.49 -1.60
C ALA A 651 2.25 -28.68 -2.69
N ARG A 652 3.35 -28.03 -2.32
CA ARG A 652 4.15 -27.25 -3.25
C ARG A 652 5.64 -27.51 -3.03
N TYR A 653 6.38 -27.71 -4.13
CA TYR A 653 7.82 -27.93 -4.15
C TYR A 653 8.45 -26.78 -4.93
N ASP A 654 9.09 -25.83 -4.21
CA ASP A 654 9.60 -24.57 -4.73
C ASP A 654 11.13 -24.52 -4.72
N GLY A 655 11.68 -23.93 -5.77
CA GLY A 655 13.10 -23.65 -5.92
C GLY A 655 13.35 -22.16 -6.19
N SER A 656 14.44 -21.62 -5.62
CA SER A 656 14.88 -20.23 -5.79
C SER A 656 16.37 -20.12 -5.99
N SER A 657 16.76 -19.27 -6.95
CA SER A 657 18.18 -18.94 -7.20
C SER A 657 18.85 -18.14 -6.07
N LYS A 658 18.07 -17.64 -5.09
CA LYS A 658 18.59 -16.90 -3.94
C LYS A 658 19.36 -17.76 -2.94
N PHE A 659 19.28 -19.09 -3.05
CA PHE A 659 19.93 -20.04 -2.16
C PHE A 659 21.01 -20.85 -2.86
N PRO A 660 21.99 -21.38 -2.13
CA PRO A 660 23.06 -22.22 -2.69
C PRO A 660 22.50 -23.49 -3.33
N SER A 661 23.22 -24.07 -4.28
CA SER A 661 22.72 -25.15 -5.14
C SER A 661 22.23 -26.42 -4.40
N GLY A 662 22.70 -26.68 -3.18
CA GLY A 662 22.23 -27.78 -2.35
C GLY A 662 20.89 -27.53 -1.63
N ASP A 663 20.54 -26.25 -1.41
CA ASP A 663 19.44 -25.81 -0.53
C ASP A 663 18.38 -24.97 -1.26
N GLN A 664 18.39 -25.01 -2.60
CA GLN A 664 17.46 -24.23 -3.44
C GLN A 664 16.01 -24.69 -3.34
N TRP A 665 15.79 -26.00 -3.14
CA TRP A 665 14.46 -26.60 -3.23
C TRP A 665 13.90 -27.01 -1.88
N ALA A 666 12.63 -26.70 -1.62
CA ALA A 666 11.95 -27.10 -0.39
C ALA A 666 10.47 -27.45 -0.62
N LEU A 667 9.94 -28.33 0.24
CA LEU A 667 8.55 -28.79 0.20
C LEU A 667 7.72 -28.07 1.25
N PHE A 668 6.54 -27.60 0.86
CA PHE A 668 5.60 -26.83 1.68
C PHE A 668 4.19 -27.45 1.58
N PRO A 669 3.79 -28.31 2.53
CA PRO A 669 2.45 -28.88 2.58
C PRO A 669 1.48 -28.00 3.36
N SER A 670 0.18 -28.09 3.01
CA SER A 670 -0.90 -27.53 3.81
C SER A 670 -2.18 -28.37 3.72
N VAL A 671 -2.98 -28.29 4.76
CA VAL A 671 -4.28 -28.97 4.85
C VAL A 671 -5.28 -28.07 5.54
N SER A 672 -6.52 -28.08 5.06
CA SER A 672 -7.63 -27.42 5.73
C SER A 672 -8.90 -28.28 5.65
N ALA A 673 -9.72 -28.19 6.68
CA ALA A 673 -10.97 -28.90 6.79
C ALA A 673 -12.09 -27.96 7.26
N GLY A 674 -13.31 -28.26 6.82
CA GLY A 674 -14.50 -27.52 7.21
C GLY A 674 -15.67 -28.44 7.44
N TRP A 675 -16.49 -28.14 8.44
CA TRP A 675 -17.72 -28.85 8.74
C TRP A 675 -18.89 -27.89 8.81
N ARG A 676 -19.84 -28.03 7.88
CA ARG A 676 -21.07 -27.24 7.87
C ARG A 676 -22.10 -27.90 8.77
N LEU A 677 -22.05 -27.55 10.04
CA LEU A 677 -22.92 -28.04 11.08
C LEU A 677 -24.40 -27.74 10.80
N SER A 678 -24.71 -26.60 10.21
CA SER A 678 -26.08 -26.20 9.84
C SER A 678 -26.78 -27.18 8.88
N GLU A 679 -26.01 -27.96 8.10
CA GLU A 679 -26.53 -28.93 7.14
C GLU A 679 -26.80 -30.31 7.78
N GLU A 680 -26.45 -30.48 9.05
CA GLU A 680 -26.72 -31.71 9.77
C GLU A 680 -28.17 -31.84 10.21
N THR A 681 -28.64 -33.08 10.25
CA THR A 681 -30.06 -33.37 10.61
C THR A 681 -30.41 -32.92 12.01
N PHE A 682 -29.48 -33.02 12.96
CA PHE A 682 -29.66 -32.58 14.34
C PHE A 682 -29.67 -31.03 14.51
N MET A 683 -29.29 -30.27 13.50
CA MET A 683 -29.31 -28.79 13.53
C MET A 683 -30.53 -28.17 12.83
N LYS A 684 -31.40 -28.97 12.26
CA LYS A 684 -32.59 -28.48 11.53
C LYS A 684 -33.49 -27.57 12.37
N TRP A 685 -33.57 -27.78 13.68
CA TRP A 685 -34.33 -26.94 14.59
C TRP A 685 -33.78 -25.52 14.70
N ALA A 686 -32.51 -25.32 14.48
CA ALA A 686 -31.85 -24.02 14.58
C ALA A 686 -32.00 -23.16 13.30
N LYS A 687 -32.38 -23.77 12.14
CA LYS A 687 -32.45 -23.09 10.85
C LYS A 687 -33.26 -21.78 10.81
N PRO A 688 -34.36 -21.63 11.57
CA PRO A 688 -35.10 -20.34 11.57
C PRO A 688 -34.28 -19.15 12.13
N VAL A 689 -33.31 -19.43 12.99
CA VAL A 689 -32.44 -18.42 13.60
C VAL A 689 -31.03 -18.48 13.01
N LEU A 690 -30.47 -19.70 12.91
CA LEU A 690 -29.11 -19.92 12.42
C LEU A 690 -29.17 -20.49 11.00
N SER A 691 -29.05 -19.59 10.02
CA SER A 691 -29.20 -19.89 8.59
C SER A 691 -28.06 -20.74 8.05
N ASP A 692 -26.80 -20.45 8.46
CA ASP A 692 -25.61 -21.25 8.16
C ASP A 692 -24.66 -21.22 9.35
N PHE A 693 -23.98 -22.34 9.60
CA PHE A 693 -22.93 -22.45 10.61
C PHE A 693 -21.85 -23.43 10.15
N LYS A 694 -20.64 -22.94 10.01
CA LYS A 694 -19.49 -23.70 9.57
C LYS A 694 -18.33 -23.49 10.54
N VAL A 695 -17.72 -24.59 10.97
CA VAL A 695 -16.45 -24.59 11.71
C VAL A 695 -15.34 -25.01 10.76
N ARG A 696 -14.20 -24.39 10.85
CA ARG A 696 -13.05 -24.65 9.98
C ARG A 696 -11.74 -24.63 10.74
N GLY A 697 -10.76 -25.36 10.20
CA GLY A 697 -9.41 -25.34 10.70
C GLY A 697 -8.41 -25.55 9.58
N SER A 698 -7.27 -24.92 9.67
CA SER A 698 -6.18 -25.10 8.73
C SER A 698 -4.82 -25.18 9.42
N TRP A 699 -3.93 -25.91 8.80
CA TRP A 699 -2.51 -25.97 9.10
C TRP A 699 -1.74 -25.97 7.79
N GLY A 700 -0.65 -25.22 7.73
CA GLY A 700 0.17 -25.22 6.54
C GLY A 700 1.46 -24.49 6.72
N THR A 701 2.40 -24.78 5.81
CA THR A 701 3.70 -24.13 5.73
C THR A 701 3.89 -23.46 4.38
N ILE A 702 4.55 -22.30 4.38
CA ILE A 702 5.00 -21.58 3.17
C ILE A 702 6.44 -21.19 3.39
N GLY A 703 7.29 -21.35 2.36
CA GLY A 703 8.66 -20.84 2.38
C GLY A 703 8.72 -19.35 2.21
N ASN A 704 9.60 -18.67 2.92
CA ASN A 704 9.94 -17.28 2.67
C ASN A 704 11.28 -17.20 1.96
N GLN A 705 11.28 -16.54 0.78
CA GLN A 705 12.49 -16.25 0.00
C GLN A 705 12.87 -14.75 0.02
N ASP A 706 12.26 -13.96 0.88
CA ASP A 706 12.59 -12.53 1.00
C ASP A 706 13.86 -12.34 1.81
N VAL A 707 14.94 -12.83 1.23
CA VAL A 707 16.32 -12.68 1.69
C VAL A 707 17.12 -11.97 0.61
N ALA A 708 18.24 -11.36 0.99
CA ALA A 708 19.13 -10.71 0.03
C ALA A 708 19.66 -11.75 -0.98
N ALA A 709 19.61 -11.41 -2.26
CA ALA A 709 20.18 -12.24 -3.31
C ALA A 709 21.68 -12.40 -3.06
N ASN A 710 22.22 -13.59 -3.36
CA ASN A 710 23.64 -13.90 -3.26
C ASN A 710 24.24 -13.74 -1.85
N SER A 711 23.42 -13.75 -0.79
CA SER A 711 23.87 -13.61 0.60
C SER A 711 24.77 -14.75 1.08
N PHE A 712 24.84 -15.84 0.33
CA PHE A 712 25.72 -16.99 0.55
C PHE A 712 27.10 -16.85 -0.15
N LEU A 713 27.28 -15.80 -0.98
CA LEU A 713 28.54 -15.55 -1.66
C LEU A 713 29.44 -14.63 -0.81
N SER A 714 30.69 -15.07 -0.58
CA SER A 714 31.68 -14.22 0.05
C SER A 714 32.16 -13.17 -0.95
N VAL A 715 31.95 -11.91 -0.67
CA VAL A 715 32.31 -10.80 -1.54
C VAL A 715 33.35 -9.90 -0.86
N MET A 716 34.23 -9.28 -1.66
CA MET A 716 35.19 -8.30 -1.19
C MET A 716 34.67 -6.89 -1.53
N SER A 717 34.79 -5.99 -0.57
CA SER A 717 34.46 -4.57 -0.80
C SER A 717 35.65 -3.82 -1.39
N VAL A 718 35.40 -2.90 -2.31
CA VAL A 718 36.37 -1.94 -2.80
C VAL A 718 36.15 -0.62 -2.08
N ASN A 719 37.10 -0.21 -1.25
CA ASN A 719 37.06 1.05 -0.52
C ASN A 719 37.86 2.10 -1.27
N LYS A 720 37.19 3.16 -1.72
CA LYS A 720 37.79 4.21 -2.56
C LYS A 720 38.32 5.42 -1.77
N SER A 721 37.84 5.61 -0.54
CA SER A 721 38.03 6.85 0.23
C SER A 721 38.72 6.67 1.58
N SER A 722 39.23 5.47 1.89
CA SER A 722 39.89 5.17 3.18
C SER A 722 41.13 4.31 3.02
N GLY A 723 41.72 4.29 1.85
CA GLY A 723 42.95 3.59 1.57
C GLY A 723 44.18 4.38 2.01
N TRP A 724 45.33 3.75 1.85
CA TRP A 724 46.67 4.36 2.13
C TRP A 724 46.92 5.55 1.17
N VAL A 725 47.65 6.53 1.66
CA VAL A 725 48.10 7.65 0.83
C VAL A 725 49.47 7.27 0.25
N ILE A 726 49.58 7.16 -1.07
CA ILE A 726 50.82 6.89 -1.82
C ILE A 726 51.00 8.07 -2.79
N ASP A 727 52.17 8.70 -2.72
CA ASP A 727 52.50 9.87 -3.53
C ASP A 727 51.45 11.01 -3.45
N GLY A 728 50.95 11.26 -2.24
CA GLY A 728 49.92 12.33 -2.01
C GLY A 728 48.53 11.96 -2.51
N LYS A 729 48.29 10.76 -3.01
CA LYS A 729 46.99 10.29 -3.48
C LYS A 729 46.49 9.12 -2.63
N GLN A 730 45.24 9.17 -2.23
CA GLN A 730 44.58 8.04 -1.56
C GLN A 730 44.28 6.95 -2.60
N VAL A 731 44.82 5.75 -2.40
CA VAL A 731 44.60 4.64 -3.31
C VAL A 731 43.47 3.74 -2.81
N PRO A 732 42.64 3.22 -3.70
CA PRO A 732 41.60 2.25 -3.32
C PRO A 732 42.25 0.96 -2.78
N TYR A 733 41.61 0.33 -1.81
CA TYR A 733 42.00 -0.98 -1.35
C TYR A 733 40.82 -1.96 -1.36
N ILE A 734 41.17 -3.25 -1.44
CA ILE A 734 40.20 -4.34 -1.37
C ILE A 734 40.11 -4.77 0.09
N GLY A 735 38.89 -4.78 0.63
CA GLY A 735 38.62 -5.28 1.98
C GLY A 735 38.71 -6.81 2.05
N ILE A 736 38.76 -7.33 3.27
CA ILE A 736 38.68 -8.77 3.51
C ILE A 736 37.36 -9.34 3.03
N PRO A 737 37.29 -10.60 2.57
CA PRO A 737 36.06 -11.24 2.17
C PRO A 737 35.03 -11.24 3.31
N SER A 738 33.76 -11.02 2.97
CA SER A 738 32.67 -11.14 3.94
C SER A 738 32.56 -12.60 4.43
N VAL A 739 32.32 -12.75 5.73
CA VAL A 739 32.06 -14.07 6.33
C VAL A 739 30.60 -14.43 6.08
N VAL A 740 30.35 -15.54 5.41
CA VAL A 740 29.04 -16.03 5.06
C VAL A 740 28.84 -17.48 5.48
N SER A 741 27.63 -17.87 5.78
CA SER A 741 27.27 -19.27 5.98
C SER A 741 27.04 -19.95 4.62
N PRO A 742 27.69 -21.10 4.36
CA PRO A 742 27.45 -21.85 3.13
C PRO A 742 26.09 -22.56 3.08
N SER A 743 25.39 -22.66 4.22
CA SER A 743 24.14 -23.41 4.39
C SER A 743 22.92 -22.53 4.64
N LEU A 744 22.94 -21.29 4.15
CA LEU A 744 21.76 -20.43 4.20
C LEU A 744 20.63 -21.00 3.33
N THR A 745 19.45 -21.21 3.92
CA THR A 745 18.31 -21.80 3.25
C THR A 745 17.00 -21.07 3.58
N TRP A 746 15.88 -21.65 3.20
CA TRP A 746 14.54 -21.14 3.37
C TRP A 746 14.18 -20.86 4.81
N GLU A 747 13.53 -19.72 5.05
CA GLU A 747 12.74 -19.53 6.25
C GLU A 747 11.39 -20.19 6.05
N ARG A 748 10.80 -20.70 7.12
CA ARG A 748 9.49 -21.38 7.11
C ARG A 748 8.45 -20.59 7.88
N VAL A 749 7.35 -20.26 7.21
CA VAL A 749 6.18 -19.64 7.85
C VAL A 749 5.10 -20.72 8.02
N THR A 750 4.88 -21.13 9.25
CA THR A 750 3.85 -22.11 9.62
C THR A 750 2.67 -21.40 10.23
N THR A 751 1.48 -21.66 9.73
CA THR A 751 0.24 -21.08 10.26
C THR A 751 -0.72 -22.17 10.71
N ILE A 752 -1.28 -21.99 11.90
CA ILE A 752 -2.45 -22.75 12.41
C ILE A 752 -3.57 -21.74 12.50
N ASP A 753 -4.73 -22.09 11.97
CA ASP A 753 -5.93 -21.24 12.01
C ASP A 753 -7.14 -22.08 12.40
N LEU A 754 -7.94 -21.58 13.33
CA LEU A 754 -9.19 -22.18 13.78
C LEU A 754 -10.27 -21.11 13.78
N GLY A 755 -11.34 -21.36 13.06
CA GLY A 755 -12.39 -20.36 12.89
C GLY A 755 -13.79 -20.93 12.74
N PHE A 756 -14.76 -20.05 12.80
CA PHE A 756 -16.13 -20.34 12.44
C PHE A 756 -16.76 -19.19 11.67
N ASP A 757 -17.72 -19.55 10.82
CA ASP A 757 -18.60 -18.62 10.11
C ASP A 757 -20.04 -18.95 10.48
N ALA A 758 -20.79 -17.94 10.93
CA ALA A 758 -22.20 -18.06 11.31
C ALA A 758 -23.04 -17.00 10.58
N ARG A 759 -24.21 -17.42 10.09
CA ARG A 759 -25.23 -16.55 9.50
C ARG A 759 -26.55 -16.72 10.24
N PHE A 760 -27.17 -15.62 10.61
CA PHE A 760 -28.41 -15.60 11.38
C PHE A 760 -29.52 -14.85 10.62
N PHE A 761 -30.78 -15.17 10.97
CA PHE A 761 -31.97 -14.45 10.53
C PHE A 761 -32.05 -14.30 8.99
N ASN A 762 -32.01 -15.42 8.27
CA ASN A 762 -32.01 -15.47 6.81
C ASN A 762 -30.85 -14.63 6.20
N ASN A 763 -29.65 -14.76 6.78
CA ASN A 763 -28.42 -14.07 6.39
C ASN A 763 -28.36 -12.56 6.70
N GLU A 764 -29.31 -12.00 7.46
CA GLU A 764 -29.28 -10.59 7.86
C GLU A 764 -28.04 -10.26 8.73
N LEU A 765 -27.65 -11.17 9.64
CA LEU A 765 -26.49 -11.00 10.51
C LEU A 765 -25.45 -12.08 10.23
N GLY A 766 -24.23 -11.64 9.97
CA GLY A 766 -23.05 -12.50 9.80
C GLY A 766 -22.05 -12.29 10.91
N VAL A 767 -21.43 -13.36 11.38
CA VAL A 767 -20.34 -13.37 12.36
C VAL A 767 -19.26 -14.32 11.85
N SER A 768 -18.05 -13.83 11.71
CA SER A 768 -16.86 -14.62 11.37
C SER A 768 -15.80 -14.40 12.41
N PHE A 769 -15.23 -15.48 12.92
CA PHE A 769 -14.18 -15.45 13.94
C PHE A 769 -13.05 -16.39 13.54
N ASP A 770 -11.80 -15.92 13.71
CA ASP A 770 -10.57 -16.68 13.54
C ASP A 770 -9.65 -16.48 14.74
N TRP A 771 -9.11 -17.56 15.26
CA TRP A 771 -7.93 -17.58 16.10
C TRP A 771 -6.80 -18.21 15.31
N TYR A 772 -5.63 -17.57 15.33
CA TYR A 772 -4.48 -18.05 14.58
C TYR A 772 -3.17 -17.94 15.35
N GLN A 773 -2.24 -18.82 14.98
CA GLN A 773 -0.85 -18.77 15.37
C GLN A 773 0.01 -18.87 14.09
N ARG A 774 0.87 -17.91 13.89
CA ARG A 774 1.87 -17.91 12.82
C ARG A 774 3.26 -17.96 13.43
N THR A 775 4.06 -18.94 13.03
CA THR A 775 5.46 -19.12 13.48
C THR A 775 6.37 -19.03 12.26
N THR A 776 7.28 -18.07 12.28
CA THR A 776 8.36 -17.98 11.30
C THR A 776 9.61 -18.59 11.93
N SER A 777 10.01 -19.74 11.46
CA SER A 777 11.20 -20.49 11.92
C SER A 777 12.32 -20.41 10.89
N ASP A 778 13.50 -20.81 11.33
CA ASP A 778 14.71 -20.83 10.51
C ASP A 778 15.05 -19.46 9.91
N MET A 779 14.70 -18.36 10.63
CA MET A 779 15.03 -17.01 10.17
C MET A 779 16.52 -16.77 10.18
N HIS A 780 16.98 -16.01 9.21
CA HIS A 780 18.37 -15.57 9.16
C HIS A 780 18.65 -14.64 10.35
N SER A 781 19.44 -15.10 11.28
CA SER A 781 19.85 -14.38 12.50
C SER A 781 21.37 -14.43 12.66
N PRO A 782 21.96 -13.58 13.51
CA PRO A 782 23.39 -13.66 13.79
C PRO A 782 23.78 -15.06 14.29
N GLY A 783 24.85 -15.62 13.74
CA GLY A 783 25.45 -16.86 14.19
C GLY A 783 26.20 -16.67 15.51
N GLU A 784 27.08 -17.62 15.84
CA GLU A 784 27.94 -17.54 17.02
C GLU A 784 28.98 -16.45 16.87
N THR A 785 29.38 -15.86 17.99
CA THR A 785 30.44 -14.84 18.04
C THR A 785 31.78 -15.46 17.64
N LEU A 786 32.39 -14.89 16.62
CA LEU A 786 33.72 -15.35 16.17
C LEU A 786 34.79 -14.86 17.17
N PRO A 787 35.83 -15.67 17.42
CA PRO A 787 36.98 -15.22 18.20
C PRO A 787 37.63 -13.97 17.60
N SER A 788 38.13 -13.06 18.43
CA SER A 788 38.79 -11.83 17.97
C SER A 788 39.99 -12.09 17.04
N THR A 789 40.61 -13.23 17.18
CA THR A 789 41.73 -13.71 16.33
C THR A 789 41.30 -14.02 14.89
N PHE A 790 39.99 -14.13 14.61
CA PHE A 790 39.46 -14.35 13.27
C PHE A 790 39.60 -13.10 12.38
N GLY A 791 39.78 -11.92 12.99
CA GLY A 791 39.97 -10.65 12.27
C GLY A 791 38.68 -10.04 11.71
N SER A 792 37.49 -10.58 12.02
CA SER A 792 36.19 -10.00 11.68
C SER A 792 35.29 -9.94 12.91
N THR A 793 34.66 -8.81 13.10
CA THR A 793 33.62 -8.63 14.14
C THR A 793 32.21 -8.95 13.62
N THR A 794 32.05 -9.16 12.31
CA THR A 794 30.76 -9.45 11.69
C THR A 794 30.46 -10.94 11.80
N MET A 795 29.40 -11.28 12.52
CA MET A 795 28.94 -12.65 12.64
C MET A 795 28.25 -13.10 11.33
N PRO A 796 28.54 -14.32 10.84
CA PRO A 796 27.80 -14.86 9.71
C PRO A 796 26.34 -15.05 10.09
N LYS A 797 25.45 -14.82 9.15
CA LYS A 797 24.02 -15.15 9.34
C LYS A 797 23.81 -16.65 9.21
N VAL A 798 22.95 -17.20 10.06
CA VAL A 798 22.55 -18.62 10.05
C VAL A 798 21.04 -18.73 10.21
N ASN A 799 20.45 -19.86 9.82
CA ASN A 799 19.03 -20.14 9.97
C ASN A 799 18.72 -20.62 11.41
N SER A 800 18.61 -19.70 12.38
CA SER A 800 18.40 -20.06 13.79
C SER A 800 17.36 -19.21 14.51
N GLY A 801 16.90 -18.13 13.92
CA GLY A 801 15.89 -17.25 14.53
C GLY A 801 14.47 -17.81 14.45
N GLU A 802 13.62 -17.48 15.43
CA GLU A 802 12.20 -17.84 15.42
C GLU A 802 11.36 -16.70 16.00
N LEU A 803 10.27 -16.36 15.28
CA LEU A 803 9.28 -15.36 15.66
C LEU A 803 7.88 -16.01 15.66
N GLN A 804 7.12 -15.83 16.73
CA GLN A 804 5.76 -16.33 16.85
C GLN A 804 4.76 -15.20 17.04
N GLY A 805 3.78 -15.11 16.15
CA GLY A 805 2.62 -14.23 16.23
C GLY A 805 1.36 -15.01 16.59
N ARG A 806 0.63 -14.59 17.62
CA ARG A 806 -0.68 -15.13 18.00
C ARG A 806 -1.72 -14.02 18.00
N GLY A 807 -2.88 -14.32 17.45
CA GLY A 807 -3.92 -13.31 17.34
C GLY A 807 -5.30 -13.88 17.14
N PHE A 808 -6.29 -13.00 17.14
CA PHE A 808 -7.65 -13.30 16.75
C PHE A 808 -8.22 -12.19 15.86
N GLU A 809 -9.23 -12.58 15.09
CA GLU A 809 -9.97 -11.70 14.20
C GLU A 809 -11.46 -11.95 14.38
N LEU A 810 -12.24 -10.88 14.44
CA LEU A 810 -13.70 -10.91 14.51
C LEU A 810 -14.26 -9.96 13.46
N SER A 811 -15.21 -10.42 12.68
CA SER A 811 -15.99 -9.60 11.76
C SER A 811 -17.47 -9.83 12.00
N ILE A 812 -18.23 -8.77 12.13
CA ILE A 812 -19.69 -8.80 12.27
C ILE A 812 -20.24 -7.93 11.16
N ASP A 813 -21.14 -8.50 10.35
CA ASP A 813 -21.86 -7.76 9.31
C ASP A 813 -23.36 -7.89 9.53
N TYR A 814 -24.08 -6.79 9.37
CA TYR A 814 -25.52 -6.75 9.45
C TYR A 814 -26.08 -6.05 8.21
N ASN A 815 -27.01 -6.70 7.53
CA ASN A 815 -27.66 -6.17 6.35
C ASN A 815 -29.16 -6.47 6.41
N LYS A 816 -29.95 -5.42 6.54
CA LYS A 816 -31.40 -5.54 6.62
C LYS A 816 -32.09 -4.49 5.79
N ARG A 817 -33.09 -4.94 5.02
CA ARG A 817 -34.04 -4.07 4.36
C ARG A 817 -35.37 -4.12 5.13
N PHE A 818 -35.76 -2.98 5.64
CA PHE A 818 -37.04 -2.84 6.38
C PHE A 818 -38.23 -2.73 5.42
N ALA A 819 -39.42 -3.09 5.88
CA ALA A 819 -40.64 -3.01 5.10
C ALA A 819 -40.96 -1.58 4.61
N CYS A 820 -40.51 -0.55 5.32
CA CYS A 820 -40.63 0.86 4.90
C CYS A 820 -39.70 1.25 3.74
N GLY A 821 -38.91 0.33 3.18
CA GLY A 821 -37.94 0.56 2.11
C GLY A 821 -36.54 1.03 2.55
N LEU A 822 -36.36 1.31 3.84
CA LEU A 822 -35.06 1.65 4.39
C LEU A 822 -34.10 0.43 4.39
N GLY A 823 -32.89 0.58 3.82
CA GLY A 823 -31.82 -0.39 3.91
C GLY A 823 -30.80 0.03 4.97
N LEU A 824 -30.40 -0.88 5.84
CA LEU A 824 -29.33 -0.69 6.81
C LEU A 824 -28.25 -1.73 6.60
N THR A 825 -27.04 -1.27 6.30
CA THR A 825 -25.83 -2.09 6.25
C THR A 825 -24.86 -1.56 7.28
N ALA A 826 -24.38 -2.46 8.17
CA ALA A 826 -23.39 -2.13 9.19
C ALA A 826 -22.34 -3.23 9.24
N ARG A 827 -21.09 -2.85 9.45
CA ARG A 827 -19.96 -3.77 9.61
C ARG A 827 -19.07 -3.31 10.78
N ALA A 828 -18.64 -4.26 11.59
CA ALA A 828 -17.66 -4.05 12.64
C ALA A 828 -16.56 -5.10 12.52
N THR A 829 -15.31 -4.68 12.67
CA THR A 829 -14.14 -5.56 12.64
C THR A 829 -13.26 -5.30 13.85
N LEU A 830 -12.76 -6.37 14.44
CA LEU A 830 -11.82 -6.33 15.55
C LEU A 830 -10.70 -7.33 15.30
N SER A 831 -9.46 -6.91 15.49
CA SER A 831 -8.31 -7.82 15.43
C SER A 831 -7.27 -7.44 16.47
N LYS A 832 -6.61 -8.45 17.03
CA LYS A 832 -5.47 -8.28 17.95
C LYS A 832 -4.40 -9.29 17.57
N ILE A 833 -3.15 -8.86 17.58
CA ILE A 833 -1.99 -9.74 17.43
C ILE A 833 -0.92 -9.36 18.44
N ARG A 834 -0.15 -10.36 18.89
CA ARG A 834 1.07 -10.20 19.68
C ARG A 834 2.16 -11.04 19.03
N GLU A 835 3.27 -10.42 18.67
CA GLU A 835 4.43 -11.07 18.10
C GLU A 835 5.56 -11.14 19.14
N LYS A 836 6.12 -12.34 19.32
CA LYS A 836 7.17 -12.62 20.30
C LYS A 836 8.33 -13.35 19.62
N ILE A 837 9.55 -12.92 19.85
CA ILE A 837 10.76 -13.63 19.45
C ILE A 837 10.93 -14.84 20.38
N THR A 838 10.92 -16.03 19.82
CA THR A 838 11.05 -17.28 20.58
C THR A 838 12.43 -17.88 20.52
N LYS A 839 13.23 -17.52 19.48
CA LYS A 839 14.65 -17.86 19.39
C LYS A 839 15.42 -16.74 18.72
N TYR A 840 16.51 -16.33 19.33
CA TYR A 840 17.46 -15.37 18.78
C TYR A 840 18.80 -15.42 19.49
N ASN A 841 19.89 -15.37 18.75
CA ASN A 841 21.22 -15.36 19.34
C ASN A 841 21.58 -13.95 19.85
N ASN A 842 21.52 -13.76 21.16
CA ASN A 842 21.92 -12.53 21.86
C ASN A 842 22.68 -12.89 23.13
N PRO A 843 23.93 -13.37 23.02
CA PRO A 843 24.70 -13.87 24.16
C PRO A 843 24.98 -12.78 25.22
N ASN A 844 25.06 -11.52 24.80
CA ASN A 844 25.33 -10.38 25.67
C ASN A 844 24.06 -9.83 26.36
N LYS A 845 22.91 -10.47 26.12
CA LYS A 845 21.59 -10.02 26.64
C LYS A 845 21.31 -8.53 26.40
N ASN A 846 21.74 -8.02 25.24
CA ASN A 846 21.56 -6.63 24.89
C ASN A 846 20.07 -6.35 24.59
N ILE A 847 19.41 -5.55 25.44
CA ILE A 847 17.99 -5.20 25.32
C ILE A 847 17.70 -4.24 24.16
N TYR A 848 18.69 -3.50 23.66
CA TYR A 848 18.53 -2.61 22.50
C TYR A 848 18.45 -3.39 21.16
N GLY A 849 18.91 -4.64 21.16
CA GLY A 849 18.80 -5.55 20.02
C GLY A 849 17.58 -6.47 20.08
N ASN A 850 17.57 -7.47 19.22
CA ASN A 850 16.62 -8.57 19.32
C ASN A 850 17.13 -9.60 20.34
N TYR A 851 16.22 -10.21 21.11
CA TYR A 851 16.54 -11.23 22.09
C TYR A 851 15.36 -12.18 22.26
N GLU A 852 15.61 -13.37 22.78
CA GLU A 852 14.59 -14.37 23.09
C GLU A 852 13.67 -13.84 24.18
N GLY A 853 12.36 -13.87 23.91
CA GLY A 853 11.34 -13.34 24.81
C GLY A 853 10.82 -11.95 24.45
N LYS A 854 11.53 -11.20 23.60
CA LYS A 854 11.15 -9.86 23.16
C LYS A 854 9.81 -9.85 22.46
N ILE A 855 8.96 -8.93 22.87
CA ILE A 855 7.70 -8.64 22.19
C ILE A 855 7.97 -7.54 21.16
N ILE A 856 7.53 -7.75 19.92
CA ILE A 856 7.70 -6.73 18.88
C ILE A 856 6.84 -5.51 19.23
N GLY A 857 7.48 -4.35 19.24
CA GLY A 857 6.84 -3.08 19.63
C GLY A 857 6.91 -2.77 21.12
N GLU A 858 7.55 -3.62 21.93
CA GLU A 858 7.80 -3.28 23.34
C GLU A 858 8.66 -2.01 23.47
N ILE A 859 8.31 -1.19 24.41
CA ILE A 859 9.04 0.05 24.74
C ILE A 859 9.65 -0.12 26.11
N TRP A 860 10.97 0.06 26.18
CA TRP A 860 11.72 0.11 27.43
C TRP A 860 11.82 1.55 27.91
N GLY A 861 11.48 1.81 29.16
CA GLY A 861 11.55 3.12 29.78
C GLY A 861 11.70 3.04 31.29
N TYR A 862 11.93 4.19 31.89
CA TYR A 862 11.93 4.32 33.33
C TYR A 862 10.54 4.63 33.82
N GLU A 863 10.14 4.04 34.94
CA GLU A 863 8.89 4.39 35.59
C GLU A 863 9.02 5.76 36.29
N THR A 864 8.17 6.70 35.88
CA THR A 864 8.13 8.03 36.48
C THR A 864 7.48 7.96 37.88
N ASP A 865 8.14 8.52 38.89
CA ASP A 865 7.56 8.74 40.21
C ASP A 865 6.74 10.05 40.22
N ARG A 866 7.42 11.18 40.05
CA ARG A 866 6.88 12.54 40.03
C ARG A 866 7.90 13.52 39.48
N LEU A 867 7.64 14.79 39.56
CA LEU A 867 8.66 15.82 39.33
C LEU A 867 9.42 16.08 40.61
N PHE A 868 10.72 16.34 40.50
CA PHE A 868 11.49 16.81 41.64
C PHE A 868 10.89 18.10 42.22
N GLN A 869 10.73 18.15 43.54
CA GLN A 869 10.27 19.33 44.27
C GLN A 869 11.47 20.09 44.82
N TYR A 870 11.24 21.31 45.31
CA TYR A 870 12.31 22.11 45.92
C TYR A 870 12.92 21.41 47.15
N GLU A 871 12.13 20.64 47.87
CA GLU A 871 12.55 19.88 49.08
C GLU A 871 13.47 18.70 48.72
N ASP A 872 13.42 18.22 47.49
CA ASP A 872 14.28 17.14 46.96
C ASP A 872 15.66 17.66 46.52
N CYS A 873 15.83 18.98 46.51
CA CYS A 873 16.95 19.65 45.86
C CYS A 873 17.62 20.63 46.83
N TYR A 874 18.81 21.05 46.46
CA TYR A 874 19.52 22.15 47.14
C TYR A 874 20.15 23.08 46.10
N GLN A 875 20.46 24.31 46.50
CA GLN A 875 21.26 25.25 45.70
C GLN A 875 22.69 25.31 46.20
N ASP A 876 23.64 25.37 45.29
CA ASP A 876 25.02 25.68 45.61
C ASP A 876 25.23 27.19 45.85
N ALA A 877 26.49 27.58 46.13
CA ALA A 877 26.85 28.96 46.39
C ALA A 877 26.62 29.91 45.18
N ASP A 878 26.58 29.35 43.95
CA ASP A 878 26.35 30.09 42.74
C ASP A 878 24.86 30.12 42.33
N GLY A 879 23.99 29.58 43.20
CA GLY A 879 22.55 29.54 42.96
C GLY A 879 22.08 28.43 42.00
N LYS A 880 22.94 27.48 41.65
CA LYS A 880 22.62 26.36 40.77
C LYS A 880 21.95 25.24 41.56
N TRP A 881 20.87 24.68 40.98
CA TRP A 881 20.13 23.58 41.59
C TRP A 881 20.76 22.21 41.34
N PHE A 882 20.71 21.36 42.37
CA PHE A 882 21.12 19.96 42.38
C PHE A 882 20.12 19.12 43.14
N ILE A 883 19.97 17.86 42.82
CA ILE A 883 19.19 16.91 43.60
C ILE A 883 19.95 16.52 44.88
N ASP A 884 19.25 16.40 45.99
CA ASP A 884 19.81 15.92 47.25
C ASP A 884 19.75 14.40 47.29
N THR A 885 20.87 13.76 46.96
CA THR A 885 20.97 12.30 46.93
C THR A 885 20.81 11.61 48.27
N ASN A 886 20.77 12.37 49.40
CA ASN A 886 20.38 11.83 50.70
C ASN A 886 18.87 11.65 50.85
N LYS A 887 18.07 12.31 50.02
CA LYS A 887 16.62 12.30 50.08
C LYS A 887 15.97 11.56 48.89
N VAL A 888 16.63 11.58 47.76
CA VAL A 888 16.11 11.01 46.51
C VAL A 888 17.19 10.21 45.77
N PRO A 889 16.81 9.20 44.98
CA PRO A 889 17.77 8.43 44.19
C PRO A 889 18.59 9.30 43.23
N SER A 890 19.85 8.97 43.11
CA SER A 890 20.76 9.61 42.15
C SER A 890 20.36 9.31 40.72
N GLN A 891 20.28 10.34 39.87
CA GLN A 891 20.09 10.23 38.40
C GLN A 891 21.33 10.70 37.64
N ALA A 892 22.51 10.64 38.27
CA ALA A 892 23.76 11.15 37.73
C ALA A 892 24.13 10.49 36.37
N LEU A 893 23.68 9.27 36.10
CA LEU A 893 23.91 8.58 34.84
C LEU A 893 23.35 9.36 33.63
N TYR A 894 22.34 10.18 33.81
CA TYR A 894 21.66 10.97 32.79
C TYR A 894 22.07 12.43 32.77
N GLU A 895 22.97 12.83 33.64
CA GLU A 895 23.55 14.16 33.61
C GLU A 895 24.68 14.24 32.59
N THR A 896 24.51 15.11 31.59
CA THR A 896 25.49 15.29 30.51
C THR A 896 25.99 16.73 30.48
N GLY A 897 27.30 16.88 30.27
CA GLY A 897 27.91 18.21 30.26
C GLY A 897 27.67 18.98 31.55
N ALA A 898 27.18 20.20 31.45
CA ALA A 898 26.86 21.07 32.57
C ALA A 898 25.44 20.87 33.13
N PHE A 899 24.61 20.05 32.51
CA PHE A 899 23.23 19.76 32.94
C PHE A 899 23.22 18.96 34.23
N LYS A 900 22.42 19.43 35.19
CA LYS A 900 22.13 18.80 36.48
C LYS A 900 20.62 18.76 36.73
N TYR A 901 20.15 17.64 37.27
CA TYR A 901 18.77 17.54 37.69
C TYR A 901 18.44 18.54 38.80
N GLY A 902 17.22 19.07 38.78
CA GLY A 902 16.76 20.01 39.78
C GLY A 902 15.23 20.09 39.81
N PRO A 903 14.65 21.09 40.55
CA PRO A 903 13.21 21.21 40.66
C PRO A 903 12.49 21.30 39.31
N GLY A 904 11.41 20.51 39.15
CA GLY A 904 10.63 20.46 37.93
C GLY A 904 11.07 19.41 36.91
N ASP A 905 12.22 18.76 37.09
CA ASP A 905 12.64 17.65 36.28
C ASP A 905 11.95 16.35 36.70
N VAL A 906 11.93 15.37 35.75
CA VAL A 906 11.32 14.07 36.03
C VAL A 906 12.17 13.26 36.99
N LYS A 907 11.56 12.84 38.12
CA LYS A 907 12.10 11.87 39.06
C LYS A 907 11.63 10.48 38.69
N TYR A 908 12.57 9.59 38.48
CA TYR A 908 12.28 8.18 38.19
C TYR A 908 12.20 7.37 39.48
N LYS A 909 11.44 6.29 39.46
CA LYS A 909 11.35 5.35 40.57
C LYS A 909 12.61 4.50 40.64
N ASP A 910 13.14 4.40 41.83
CA ASP A 910 14.17 3.44 42.20
C ASP A 910 13.47 2.10 42.48
N LEU A 911 13.44 1.19 41.49
CA LEU A 911 12.69 -0.06 41.59
C LEU A 911 13.45 -1.16 42.35
N ASP A 912 14.76 -1.04 42.48
CA ASP A 912 15.60 -2.03 43.17
C ASP A 912 16.06 -1.52 44.59
N GLY A 913 15.76 -0.24 44.92
CA GLY A 913 16.01 0.35 46.23
C GLY A 913 17.48 0.59 46.54
N ASN A 914 18.35 0.68 45.52
CA ASN A 914 19.78 0.86 45.69
C ASN A 914 20.21 2.33 45.80
N GLY A 915 19.29 3.27 45.61
CA GLY A 915 19.52 4.71 45.67
C GLY A 915 20.07 5.32 44.37
N GLU A 916 20.11 4.57 43.26
CA GLU A 916 20.62 5.04 42.00
C GLU A 916 19.68 4.63 40.82
N ILE A 917 19.44 5.54 39.90
CA ILE A 917 18.72 5.25 38.66
C ILE A 917 19.75 4.82 37.60
N THR A 918 19.75 3.52 37.29
CA THR A 918 20.66 2.91 36.33
C THR A 918 19.92 2.22 35.20
N TYR A 919 20.65 1.76 34.18
CA TYR A 919 20.05 0.98 33.08
C TYR A 919 19.36 -0.32 33.55
N CYS A 920 19.67 -0.82 34.76
CA CYS A 920 19.03 -1.99 35.33
C CYS A 920 17.57 -1.77 35.70
N LEU A 921 17.14 -0.51 35.84
CA LEU A 921 15.77 -0.11 36.19
C LEU A 921 14.89 0.12 34.96
N LEU A 922 15.40 -0.12 33.75
CA LEU A 922 14.56 -0.10 32.55
C LEU A 922 13.48 -1.17 32.68
N TYR A 923 12.24 -0.77 32.48
CA TYR A 923 11.06 -1.61 32.56
C TYR A 923 10.30 -1.60 31.24
N THR A 924 9.74 -2.76 30.83
CA THR A 924 8.83 -2.82 29.69
C THR A 924 7.41 -2.64 30.17
N SER A 925 6.69 -1.67 29.63
CA SER A 925 5.25 -1.76 29.64
C SER A 925 4.81 -2.84 28.64
N ASP A 926 3.98 -3.77 29.06
CA ASP A 926 3.21 -4.64 28.16
C ASP A 926 2.21 -3.76 27.38
N ALA A 927 2.69 -3.12 26.32
CA ALA A 927 1.85 -2.28 25.47
C ALA A 927 0.96 -3.12 24.57
#